data_ad9030fabd73f31339410c9db42880c0
#
_entry.id   ad9030fabd73f31339410c9db42880c0
#
_cell.length_a   1.000
_cell.length_b   1.000
_cell.length_c   1.000
_cell.angle_alpha   90.00
_cell.angle_beta   90.00
_cell.angle_gamma   90.00
#
_symmetry.space_group_name_H-M   'P 1'
#
loop_
_entity.id
_entity.type
_entity.pdbx_description
1 polymer ?
#
loop_
_entity_poly.entity_id
_entity_poly.type
_entity_poly.pdbx_seq_one_letter_code
_entity_poly.pdbx_strand_id
1 'polypeptide(L)'
;MLQGYSFMQSAKQSSRRKAGLMALKPHIYFANLRKRKEYCFFQNPDNHVSMVYSYCDSIVDELKNIFNEVIKNAWTNHLDPYFELTDYIVKKQGMGICASLYKSAATEIQTLMKLFWMDENWERPSKSIYANSLGIECEKAWGLNERNCTIHYFPASANQTCIKYLLAYHPIDTLKFIIHLMNHCVACYSKSNFFHDDSLVINTIKLDGTSKKIIGNSTIWNLYRGTSGMATPNLLKCIHMALEAFLMTAMEYENKLLVKKCLDEIINSSNSASLYAIVASVITAYPLEFFDESLILFKNLLFFYLDQTRKTYEINAAPYAFAFNDNKALLEEREKSNALSHRKEDLQDVILTLQLRFDMLDDCVIKQKLQKVYEIIDDLKLQLKNETEEMQSINSFIVSRIDYRSMEQKEVDINGVSYLQITPKLTEEQKALSQKTLDNSNLMMQGPLLRMWAKGREMGQKKQYESSLFEKDFHLALSGAKNIKKQLEQRSDGLYILPGDEFVPSLVCATLLRDFQNDLSSEEKSYCVNIVLEALDDIDFMLSSSMTSLVTVFDVLGFVLDYSPDLEKRVLDIFLKYSTQSTTVNNLRCCDIVSVVIDCRKFWECHHDFMQMYISELAKVISANAIDNAEILLSAISVGSCPDNVKEMASQCIFQILLLWKETPNSYDGDFSRRRIDSKLLARYILSSPESEVEKYSCEIGAILYNHKHDTSLLDSFILETIRKHCYSLFWKSWFAMYDEVMKKRKRNLHEEVVNSYLLNPFFCKDWGDDWFIIEKRDMKFFSKVALDKGDDSIVLYNLVVVFCTIAKSHWQQSLKILSDLFNRCPDMVLEKDLEVINIMDLLVRNLFSTYKNDIRQVELYRNNVVNILEFMKLHGSKYADSLLKTEF
;
A
#
# COMPACT_ATOMS: atom_id res chain seq x y z
N MET A 1 -5.80 -20.77 50.42
CA MET A 1 -6.13 -20.09 49.15
C MET A 1 -4.86 -19.64 48.36
N LEU A 2 -3.88 -18.99 48.97
CA LEU A 2 -2.66 -18.54 48.24
C LEU A 2 -1.83 -19.68 47.64
N GLN A 3 -1.71 -20.84 48.30
CA GLN A 3 -1.01 -22.01 47.76
C GLN A 3 -1.74 -22.63 46.55
N GLY A 4 -3.08 -22.64 46.54
CA GLY A 4 -3.85 -23.14 45.38
C GLY A 4 -3.73 -22.25 44.14
N TYR A 5 -3.61 -20.92 44.30
CA TYR A 5 -3.41 -20.00 43.21
C TYR A 5 -2.04 -20.15 42.56
N SER A 6 -0.98 -20.35 43.33
CA SER A 6 0.38 -20.59 42.85
C SER A 6 0.49 -21.91 42.07
N PHE A 7 -0.21 -22.95 42.51
CA PHE A 7 -0.24 -24.26 41.85
C PHE A 7 -1.02 -24.19 40.51
N MET A 8 -2.14 -23.47 40.46
CA MET A 8 -2.87 -23.25 39.20
C MET A 8 -2.08 -22.41 38.18
N GLN A 9 -1.35 -21.41 38.63
CA GLN A 9 -0.49 -20.63 37.74
C GLN A 9 0.66 -21.48 37.21
N SER A 10 1.32 -22.30 38.03
CA SER A 10 2.40 -23.19 37.58
C SER A 10 1.90 -24.28 36.62
N ALA A 11 0.72 -24.86 36.85
CA ALA A 11 0.10 -25.82 35.95
C ALA A 11 -0.29 -25.20 34.60
N LYS A 12 -0.82 -23.98 34.63
CA LYS A 12 -1.16 -23.22 33.42
C LYS A 12 0.09 -22.87 32.63
N GLN A 13 1.16 -22.49 33.29
CA GLN A 13 2.46 -22.19 32.67
C GLN A 13 3.11 -23.43 32.07
N SER A 14 3.01 -24.59 32.74
CA SER A 14 3.48 -25.88 32.23
C SER A 14 2.72 -26.32 30.96
N SER A 15 1.42 -26.08 30.88
CA SER A 15 0.60 -26.39 29.70
C SER A 15 0.94 -25.48 28.52
N ARG A 16 1.13 -24.18 28.77
CA ARG A 16 1.57 -23.21 27.74
C ARG A 16 2.95 -23.56 27.18
N ARG A 17 3.90 -23.95 28.06
CA ARG A 17 5.24 -24.39 27.63
C ARG A 17 5.16 -25.64 26.76
N LYS A 18 4.35 -26.63 27.09
CA LYS A 18 4.15 -27.82 26.24
C LYS A 18 3.58 -27.43 24.88
N ALA A 19 2.58 -26.55 24.84
CA ALA A 19 1.99 -26.07 23.60
C ALA A 19 3.01 -25.30 22.74
N GLY A 20 3.79 -24.41 23.35
CA GLY A 20 4.87 -23.69 22.68
C GLY A 20 5.94 -24.61 22.08
N LEU A 21 6.39 -25.63 22.86
CA LEU A 21 7.35 -26.62 22.35
C LEU A 21 6.76 -27.49 21.24
N MET A 22 5.45 -27.79 21.30
CA MET A 22 4.77 -28.52 20.20
C MET A 22 4.70 -27.66 18.94
N ALA A 23 4.34 -26.38 19.07
CA ALA A 23 4.32 -25.43 17.94
C ALA A 23 5.71 -25.25 17.30
N LEU A 24 6.78 -25.35 18.10
CA LEU A 24 8.15 -25.20 17.62
C LEU A 24 8.69 -26.46 16.90
N LYS A 25 8.15 -27.65 17.18
CA LYS A 25 8.63 -28.93 16.59
C LYS A 25 8.72 -28.95 15.06
N PRO A 26 7.70 -28.48 14.29
CA PRO A 26 7.79 -28.42 12.84
C PRO A 26 8.98 -27.59 12.36
N HIS A 27 9.19 -26.43 12.97
CA HIS A 27 10.31 -25.55 12.60
C HIS A 27 11.68 -26.19 12.88
N ILE A 28 11.82 -26.92 13.97
CA ILE A 28 13.04 -27.68 14.28
C ILE A 28 13.24 -28.83 13.27
N TYR A 29 12.16 -29.52 12.89
CA TYR A 29 12.21 -30.58 11.90
C TYR A 29 12.68 -30.04 10.52
N PHE A 30 12.05 -29.01 10.02
CA PHE A 30 12.43 -28.39 8.75
C PHE A 30 13.83 -27.76 8.80
N ALA A 31 14.23 -27.16 9.91
CA ALA A 31 15.58 -26.66 10.09
C ALA A 31 16.62 -27.78 10.00
N ASN A 32 16.33 -28.96 10.58
CA ASN A 32 17.22 -30.10 10.49
C ASN A 32 17.33 -30.68 9.07
N LEU A 33 16.25 -30.67 8.29
CA LEU A 33 16.28 -31.01 6.87
C LEU A 33 17.18 -30.03 6.09
N ARG A 34 16.99 -28.73 6.27
CA ARG A 34 17.80 -27.69 5.64
C ARG A 34 19.28 -27.74 6.03
N LYS A 35 19.62 -28.07 7.29
CA LYS A 35 21.00 -28.32 7.73
C LYS A 35 21.65 -29.47 6.96
N ARG A 36 20.87 -30.46 6.51
CA ARG A 36 21.32 -31.59 5.68
C ARG A 36 21.27 -31.28 4.19
N LYS A 37 20.93 -30.05 3.79
CA LYS A 37 20.73 -29.60 2.40
C LYS A 37 19.60 -30.36 1.67
N GLU A 38 18.63 -30.86 2.42
CA GLU A 38 17.40 -31.43 1.88
C GLU A 38 16.41 -30.28 1.62
N TYR A 39 16.06 -30.06 0.37
CA TYR A 39 15.14 -28.96 0.00
C TYR A 39 13.73 -29.34 0.40
N CYS A 40 13.14 -28.50 1.27
CA CYS A 40 11.75 -28.61 1.67
C CYS A 40 11.13 -27.21 1.81
N PHE A 41 9.92 -27.07 1.26
CA PHE A 41 9.11 -25.86 1.45
C PHE A 41 8.19 -26.05 2.64
N PHE A 42 8.14 -25.01 3.50
CA PHE A 42 7.19 -24.94 4.59
C PHE A 42 5.89 -24.32 4.04
N GLN A 43 4.82 -25.11 3.95
CA GLN A 43 3.52 -24.59 3.49
C GLN A 43 2.88 -23.71 4.58
N ASN A 44 2.37 -22.52 4.18
CA ASN A 44 1.73 -21.55 5.07
C ASN A 44 2.55 -21.19 6.33
N PRO A 45 3.79 -20.75 6.18
CA PRO A 45 4.69 -20.52 7.32
C PRO A 45 4.14 -19.48 8.30
N ASP A 46 3.43 -18.47 7.84
CA ASP A 46 2.94 -17.34 8.66
C ASP A 46 2.01 -17.79 9.80
N ASN A 47 1.10 -18.71 9.54
CA ASN A 47 0.19 -19.23 10.57
C ASN A 47 0.94 -20.03 11.64
N HIS A 48 1.91 -20.86 11.21
CA HIS A 48 2.71 -21.67 12.13
C HIS A 48 3.66 -20.82 12.97
N VAL A 49 4.30 -19.83 12.34
CA VAL A 49 5.19 -18.89 13.03
C VAL A 49 4.41 -18.04 14.04
N SER A 50 3.27 -17.51 13.65
CA SER A 50 2.35 -16.76 14.53
C SER A 50 1.95 -17.61 15.76
N MET A 51 1.70 -18.90 15.57
CA MET A 51 1.41 -19.83 16.67
C MET A 51 2.61 -19.97 17.62
N VAL A 52 3.83 -20.14 17.12
CA VAL A 52 5.04 -20.19 17.97
C VAL A 52 5.16 -18.92 18.80
N TYR A 53 5.02 -17.75 18.18
CA TYR A 53 5.16 -16.48 18.89
C TYR A 53 4.03 -16.18 19.86
N SER A 54 2.85 -16.77 19.71
CA SER A 54 1.77 -16.66 20.70
C SER A 54 2.10 -17.37 22.04
N TYR A 55 3.09 -18.24 22.05
CA TYR A 55 3.61 -18.94 23.25
C TYR A 55 5.03 -18.49 23.62
N CYS A 56 5.56 -17.44 23.02
CA CYS A 56 6.96 -17.03 23.20
C CYS A 56 7.34 -16.74 24.66
N ASP A 57 6.38 -16.30 25.48
CA ASP A 57 6.56 -16.07 26.91
C ASP A 57 6.98 -17.33 27.69
N SER A 58 6.62 -18.49 27.19
CA SER A 58 6.90 -19.80 27.84
C SER A 58 8.06 -20.59 27.24
N ILE A 59 8.59 -20.13 26.09
CA ILE A 59 9.71 -20.78 25.37
C ILE A 59 10.82 -19.77 24.98
N VAL A 60 11.02 -18.74 25.81
CA VAL A 60 12.03 -17.69 25.56
C VAL A 60 13.42 -18.26 25.35
N ASP A 61 13.85 -19.20 26.21
CA ASP A 61 15.20 -19.77 26.15
C ASP A 61 15.43 -20.57 24.87
N GLU A 62 14.42 -21.32 24.42
CA GLU A 62 14.48 -22.08 23.18
C GLU A 62 14.60 -21.15 21.98
N LEU A 63 13.82 -20.08 21.95
CA LEU A 63 13.90 -19.06 20.87
C LEU A 63 15.23 -18.33 20.89
N LYS A 64 15.76 -17.96 22.06
CA LYS A 64 17.11 -17.39 22.18
C LYS A 64 18.20 -18.31 21.64
N ASN A 65 18.12 -19.60 21.93
CA ASN A 65 19.06 -20.59 21.40
C ASN A 65 19.01 -20.66 19.87
N ILE A 66 17.79 -20.62 19.29
CA ILE A 66 17.59 -20.57 17.84
C ILE A 66 18.18 -19.28 17.27
N PHE A 67 17.89 -18.12 17.87
CA PHE A 67 18.44 -16.84 17.41
C PHE A 67 19.97 -16.82 17.43
N ASN A 68 20.58 -17.33 18.50
CA ASN A 68 22.04 -17.44 18.61
C ASN A 68 22.63 -18.40 17.57
N GLU A 69 21.94 -19.50 17.25
CA GLU A 69 22.36 -20.40 16.19
C GLU A 69 22.31 -19.73 14.80
N VAL A 70 21.23 -19.00 14.51
CA VAL A 70 21.09 -18.22 13.25
C VAL A 70 22.17 -17.14 13.15
N ILE A 71 22.40 -16.38 14.22
CA ILE A 71 23.44 -15.34 14.29
C ILE A 71 24.82 -15.93 14.03
N LYS A 72 25.16 -17.03 14.73
CA LYS A 72 26.46 -17.71 14.59
C LYS A 72 26.77 -18.16 13.17
N ASN A 73 25.76 -18.61 12.44
CA ASN A 73 25.91 -19.15 11.09
C ASN A 73 25.56 -18.13 9.98
N ALA A 74 25.19 -16.91 10.34
CA ALA A 74 24.76 -15.86 9.42
C ALA A 74 23.64 -16.30 8.46
N TRP A 75 22.65 -17.05 8.95
CA TRP A 75 21.54 -17.56 8.16
C TRP A 75 20.49 -16.49 7.90
N THR A 76 20.43 -16.01 6.66
CA THR A 76 19.50 -14.95 6.25
C THR A 76 18.71 -15.29 4.99
N ASN A 77 18.97 -16.44 4.35
CA ASN A 77 18.27 -16.87 3.15
C ASN A 77 17.00 -17.65 3.45
N HIS A 78 16.02 -17.57 2.56
CA HIS A 78 14.74 -18.29 2.71
C HIS A 78 14.90 -19.83 2.76
N LEU A 79 16.02 -20.36 2.34
CA LEU A 79 16.38 -21.77 2.44
C LEU A 79 17.20 -22.11 3.69
N ASP A 80 17.57 -21.12 4.48
CA ASP A 80 18.36 -21.34 5.69
C ASP A 80 17.51 -21.91 6.83
N PRO A 81 18.13 -22.66 7.76
CA PRO A 81 17.42 -23.12 8.97
C PRO A 81 16.81 -21.99 9.78
N TYR A 82 15.56 -22.16 10.22
CA TYR A 82 14.81 -21.22 11.06
C TYR A 82 14.51 -19.85 10.42
N PHE A 83 14.71 -19.71 9.09
CA PHE A 83 14.50 -18.42 8.41
C PHE A 83 13.12 -17.81 8.72
N GLU A 84 12.05 -18.60 8.62
CA GLU A 84 10.69 -18.11 8.83
C GLU A 84 10.48 -17.52 10.24
N LEU A 85 11.07 -18.12 11.28
CA LEU A 85 11.01 -17.62 12.66
C LEU A 85 11.78 -16.30 12.80
N THR A 86 12.99 -16.22 12.27
CA THR A 86 13.84 -15.04 12.41
C THR A 86 13.38 -13.89 11.52
N ASP A 87 12.93 -14.17 10.30
CA ASP A 87 12.35 -13.18 9.41
C ASP A 87 11.07 -12.57 10.00
N TYR A 88 10.23 -13.37 10.65
CA TYR A 88 9.02 -12.89 11.31
C TYR A 88 9.30 -11.89 12.43
N ILE A 89 10.23 -12.20 13.36
CA ILE A 89 10.53 -11.30 14.48
C ILE A 89 11.20 -10.02 14.04
N VAL A 90 11.95 -10.05 12.94
CA VAL A 90 12.66 -8.90 12.38
C VAL A 90 11.75 -8.02 11.51
N LYS A 91 10.91 -8.61 10.66
CA LYS A 91 10.07 -7.89 9.68
C LYS A 91 8.63 -7.75 10.09
N LYS A 92 8.02 -8.84 10.53
CA LYS A 92 6.61 -8.84 10.90
C LYS A 92 6.50 -8.61 12.39
N GLN A 93 5.96 -7.59 12.70
CA GLN A 93 5.51 -7.03 13.93
C GLN A 93 4.77 -8.04 14.79
N GLY A 94 5.40 -8.55 15.76
CA GLY A 94 4.69 -9.23 16.83
C GLY A 94 3.90 -8.26 17.70
N MET A 95 3.12 -7.35 17.15
CA MET A 95 2.28 -6.33 17.79
C MET A 95 1.90 -6.65 19.24
N GLY A 96 2.85 -6.54 20.18
CA GLY A 96 2.65 -6.86 21.58
C GLY A 96 2.66 -8.36 21.94
N ILE A 97 2.50 -9.29 20.99
CA ILE A 97 2.53 -10.74 21.22
C ILE A 97 3.91 -11.19 21.70
N CYS A 98 4.98 -10.54 21.22
CA CYS A 98 6.36 -10.87 21.55
C CYS A 98 6.95 -10.03 22.69
N ALA A 99 6.16 -9.39 23.53
CA ALA A 99 6.64 -8.48 24.59
C ALA A 99 7.68 -9.14 25.52
N SER A 100 7.50 -10.42 25.87
CA SER A 100 8.45 -11.17 26.70
C SER A 100 9.82 -11.35 26.01
N LEU A 101 9.85 -11.53 24.68
CA LEU A 101 11.10 -11.63 23.93
C LEU A 101 11.78 -10.27 23.82
N TYR A 102 11.06 -9.19 23.56
CA TYR A 102 11.65 -7.85 23.53
C TYR A 102 12.26 -7.46 24.87
N LYS A 103 11.69 -7.92 25.97
CA LYS A 103 12.22 -7.72 27.31
C LYS A 103 13.46 -8.59 27.59
N SER A 104 13.46 -9.85 27.18
CA SER A 104 14.44 -10.86 27.62
C SER A 104 15.51 -11.21 26.60
N ALA A 105 15.26 -10.99 25.30
CA ALA A 105 16.12 -11.33 24.17
C ALA A 105 16.48 -10.13 23.29
N ALA A 106 16.50 -8.93 23.88
CA ALA A 106 16.72 -7.69 23.13
C ALA A 106 18.04 -7.69 22.35
N THR A 107 19.13 -8.19 22.97
CA THR A 107 20.45 -8.25 22.35
C THR A 107 20.47 -9.17 21.14
N GLU A 108 19.88 -10.37 21.27
CA GLU A 108 19.77 -11.32 20.18
C GLU A 108 18.93 -10.76 19.04
N ILE A 109 17.79 -10.13 19.35
CA ILE A 109 16.92 -9.51 18.34
C ILE A 109 17.62 -8.34 17.63
N GLN A 110 18.32 -7.46 18.35
CA GLN A 110 19.09 -6.39 17.74
C GLN A 110 20.22 -6.92 16.83
N THR A 111 20.86 -8.02 17.24
CA THR A 111 21.90 -8.66 16.41
C THR A 111 21.28 -9.31 15.16
N LEU A 112 20.12 -9.94 15.27
CA LEU A 112 19.38 -10.42 14.10
C LEU A 112 18.98 -9.26 13.17
N MET A 113 18.46 -8.17 13.72
CA MET A 113 18.13 -6.97 12.93
C MET A 113 19.34 -6.43 12.18
N LYS A 114 20.50 -6.37 12.85
CA LYS A 114 21.75 -5.99 12.21
C LYS A 114 22.10 -6.92 11.06
N LEU A 115 22.05 -8.24 11.29
CA LEU A 115 22.36 -9.26 10.29
C LEU A 115 21.39 -9.22 9.07
N PHE A 116 20.10 -8.97 9.31
CA PHE A 116 19.09 -8.96 8.26
C PHE A 116 19.02 -7.63 7.52
N TRP A 117 19.28 -6.50 8.18
CA TRP A 117 19.06 -5.17 7.62
C TRP A 117 20.30 -4.53 7.03
N MET A 118 21.49 -4.75 7.66
CA MET A 118 22.72 -4.07 7.24
C MET A 118 23.54 -4.93 6.27
N ASP A 119 23.98 -4.30 5.20
CA ASP A 119 25.04 -4.85 4.35
C ASP A 119 26.41 -4.36 4.87
N GLU A 120 27.06 -5.19 5.71
CA GLU A 120 28.38 -4.85 6.27
C GLU A 120 29.50 -4.88 5.21
N ASN A 121 29.28 -5.59 4.09
CA ASN A 121 30.21 -5.70 2.97
C ASN A 121 29.84 -4.78 1.81
N TRP A 122 29.10 -3.70 2.11
CA TRP A 122 28.60 -2.79 1.11
C TRP A 122 29.66 -2.27 0.18
N GLU A 123 29.45 -2.44 -1.11
CA GLU A 123 30.24 -1.85 -2.18
C GLU A 123 29.41 -0.83 -2.96
N ARG A 124 30.08 0.24 -3.41
CA ARG A 124 29.40 1.28 -4.18
C ARG A 124 28.77 0.70 -5.43
N PRO A 125 27.44 0.90 -5.65
CA PRO A 125 26.76 0.41 -6.84
C PRO A 125 27.42 0.92 -8.13
N SER A 126 27.60 0.06 -9.14
CA SER A 126 28.15 0.46 -10.42
C SER A 126 27.24 1.45 -11.14
N LYS A 127 27.81 2.37 -11.94
CA LYS A 127 27.06 3.44 -12.65
C LYS A 127 26.00 2.94 -13.64
N SER A 128 25.95 1.65 -13.96
CA SER A 128 25.09 1.09 -15.02
C SER A 128 23.67 0.74 -14.58
N ILE A 129 23.31 0.93 -13.32
CA ILE A 129 21.97 0.58 -12.82
C ILE A 129 21.12 1.84 -12.87
N TYR A 130 20.47 2.06 -14.02
CA TYR A 130 19.49 3.13 -14.20
C TYR A 130 18.16 2.76 -13.50
N ALA A 131 17.67 3.67 -12.82
CA ALA A 131 16.45 4.04 -12.09
C ALA A 131 15.09 3.37 -12.45
N ASN A 132 15.03 2.21 -13.08
CA ASN A 132 13.76 1.60 -13.48
C ASN A 132 13.26 0.46 -12.58
N SER A 133 14.01 0.06 -11.56
CA SER A 133 13.56 -0.87 -10.54
C SER A 133 13.28 -0.12 -9.22
N LEU A 134 12.11 0.46 -9.14
CA LEU A 134 11.55 1.15 -7.98
C LEU A 134 11.67 0.29 -6.70
N GLY A 135 12.69 0.50 -5.90
CA GLY A 135 12.80 -0.03 -4.54
C GLY A 135 14.13 -0.70 -4.17
N ILE A 136 14.59 -1.72 -4.89
CA ILE A 136 15.78 -2.51 -4.50
C ILE A 136 17.08 -1.68 -4.54
N GLU A 137 17.22 -0.83 -5.54
CA GLU A 137 18.42 0.02 -5.70
C GLU A 137 18.51 1.13 -4.65
N CYS A 138 17.36 1.63 -4.21
CA CYS A 138 17.28 2.61 -3.14
C CYS A 138 17.87 2.03 -1.84
N GLU A 139 17.55 0.81 -1.47
CA GLU A 139 18.02 0.17 -0.24
C GLU A 139 19.52 -0.13 -0.31
N LYS A 140 20.02 -0.60 -1.45
CA LYS A 140 21.46 -0.76 -1.68
C LYS A 140 22.23 0.56 -1.53
N ALA A 141 21.70 1.67 -2.04
CA ALA A 141 22.34 2.96 -1.90
C ALA A 141 22.54 3.37 -0.43
N TRP A 142 21.67 2.90 0.46
CA TRP A 142 21.74 3.15 1.90
C TRP A 142 22.48 2.06 2.68
N GLY A 143 23.12 1.10 2.03
CA GLY A 143 23.84 0.00 2.71
C GLY A 143 22.90 -0.96 3.43
N LEU A 144 21.69 -1.11 2.93
CA LEU A 144 20.73 -2.08 3.41
C LEU A 144 20.71 -3.32 2.51
N ASN A 145 20.42 -4.49 3.09
CA ASN A 145 20.25 -5.71 2.33
C ASN A 145 19.04 -5.64 1.39
N GLU A 146 19.18 -6.15 0.17
CA GLU A 146 18.17 -6.13 -0.91
C GLU A 146 16.80 -6.71 -0.53
N ARG A 147 16.76 -7.51 0.52
CA ARG A 147 15.54 -8.20 0.99
C ARG A 147 14.58 -7.34 1.77
N ASN A 148 15.00 -6.12 2.14
CA ASN A 148 14.17 -5.18 2.86
C ASN A 148 13.47 -4.23 1.88
N CYS A 149 12.72 -4.82 0.95
CA CYS A 149 12.01 -4.07 -0.07
C CYS A 149 11.13 -2.97 0.54
N THR A 150 11.24 -1.77 0.02
CA THR A 150 10.45 -0.59 0.41
C THR A 150 8.94 -0.88 0.54
N ILE A 151 8.43 -1.81 -0.26
CA ILE A 151 7.02 -2.23 -0.25
C ILE A 151 6.61 -2.88 1.08
N HIS A 152 7.51 -3.61 1.77
CA HIS A 152 7.16 -4.31 3.01
C HIS A 152 6.83 -3.37 4.18
N TYR A 153 7.35 -2.15 4.16
CA TYR A 153 7.17 -1.15 5.22
C TYR A 153 6.32 0.05 4.77
N PHE A 154 5.58 -0.11 3.66
CA PHE A 154 4.68 0.93 3.19
C PHE A 154 3.25 0.70 3.73
N PRO A 155 2.55 1.74 4.20
CA PRO A 155 3.04 3.10 4.49
C PRO A 155 3.95 3.11 5.73
N ALA A 156 5.03 3.91 5.70
CA ALA A 156 5.90 4.02 6.86
C ALA A 156 5.14 4.51 8.10
N SER A 157 5.33 3.84 9.24
CA SER A 157 4.65 4.13 10.49
C SER A 157 5.53 3.75 11.70
N ALA A 158 5.34 4.41 12.82
CA ALA A 158 6.00 4.08 14.08
C ALA A 158 5.69 2.64 14.56
N ASN A 159 4.60 2.05 14.07
CA ASN A 159 4.14 0.72 14.45
C ASN A 159 4.64 -0.40 13.51
N GLN A 160 5.41 -0.08 12.47
CA GLN A 160 5.84 -1.03 11.42
C GLN A 160 7.06 -1.89 11.79
N THR A 161 7.74 -1.63 12.91
CA THR A 161 8.90 -2.41 13.35
C THR A 161 8.82 -2.75 14.84
N CYS A 162 9.64 -3.70 15.30
CA CYS A 162 9.75 -4.02 16.72
C CYS A 162 10.52 -2.96 17.53
N ILE A 163 11.09 -1.95 16.89
CA ILE A 163 11.88 -0.87 17.53
C ILE A 163 11.10 -0.18 18.67
N LYS A 164 9.81 0.09 18.45
CA LYS A 164 8.95 0.71 19.47
C LYS A 164 8.93 -0.08 20.77
N TYR A 165 8.85 -1.40 20.68
CA TYR A 165 8.82 -2.29 21.87
C TYR A 165 10.21 -2.43 22.50
N LEU A 166 11.25 -2.53 21.68
CA LEU A 166 12.63 -2.54 22.17
C LEU A 166 12.98 -1.25 22.92
N LEU A 167 12.57 -0.09 22.41
CA LEU A 167 12.74 1.20 23.08
C LEU A 167 11.98 1.25 24.41
N ALA A 168 10.79 0.64 24.51
CA ALA A 168 10.02 0.63 25.75
C ALA A 168 10.70 -0.17 26.87
N TYR A 169 11.43 -1.25 26.54
CA TYR A 169 12.09 -2.10 27.54
C TYR A 169 13.59 -1.79 27.71
N HIS A 170 14.27 -1.41 26.63
CA HIS A 170 15.72 -1.20 26.58
C HIS A 170 16.06 0.10 25.81
N PRO A 171 15.65 1.27 26.32
CA PRO A 171 15.71 2.53 25.56
C PRO A 171 17.11 2.90 25.11
N ILE A 172 18.10 2.85 25.98
CA ILE A 172 19.46 3.32 25.66
C ILE A 172 20.19 2.34 24.74
N ASP A 173 20.08 1.04 24.97
CA ASP A 173 20.74 0.03 24.12
C ASP A 173 20.12 0.00 22.72
N THR A 174 18.80 0.14 22.64
CA THR A 174 18.09 0.23 21.36
C THR A 174 18.45 1.52 20.63
N LEU A 175 18.58 2.65 21.33
CA LEU A 175 19.02 3.90 20.75
C LEU A 175 20.44 3.80 20.18
N LYS A 176 21.37 3.14 20.89
CA LYS A 176 22.74 2.91 20.39
C LYS A 176 22.72 2.04 19.13
N PHE A 177 21.87 1.04 19.06
CA PHE A 177 21.66 0.24 17.85
C PHE A 177 21.14 1.12 16.70
N ILE A 178 20.13 1.97 16.94
CA ILE A 178 19.58 2.89 15.93
C ILE A 178 20.68 3.83 15.43
N ILE A 179 21.47 4.44 16.31
CA ILE A 179 22.56 5.33 15.95
C ILE A 179 23.58 4.60 15.08
N HIS A 180 23.97 3.39 15.45
CA HIS A 180 24.91 2.59 14.67
C HIS A 180 24.39 2.29 13.26
N LEU A 181 23.13 1.86 13.14
CA LEU A 181 22.48 1.62 11.85
C LEU A 181 22.42 2.90 11.00
N MET A 182 21.97 4.01 11.58
CA MET A 182 21.85 5.27 10.83
C MET A 182 23.21 5.83 10.39
N ASN A 183 24.23 5.74 11.23
CA ASN A 183 25.58 6.15 10.87
C ASN A 183 26.13 5.31 9.69
N HIS A 184 25.88 4.01 9.69
CA HIS A 184 26.21 3.14 8.55
C HIS A 184 25.44 3.55 7.29
N CYS A 185 24.11 3.68 7.38
CA CYS A 185 23.28 4.00 6.23
C CYS A 185 23.61 5.34 5.58
N VAL A 186 23.82 6.40 6.36
CA VAL A 186 24.19 7.70 5.78
C VAL A 186 25.60 7.72 5.22
N ALA A 187 26.52 6.94 5.79
CA ALA A 187 27.88 6.80 5.26
C ALA A 187 27.88 6.06 3.91
N CYS A 188 27.05 5.05 3.72
CA CYS A 188 26.85 4.38 2.43
C CYS A 188 26.17 5.31 1.42
N TYR A 189 25.06 5.93 1.82
CA TYR A 189 24.31 6.84 0.97
C TYR A 189 25.18 8.01 0.48
N SER A 190 25.99 8.61 1.34
CA SER A 190 26.88 9.71 0.96
C SER A 190 27.95 9.32 -0.07
N LYS A 191 28.26 8.05 -0.21
CA LYS A 191 29.20 7.51 -1.20
C LYS A 191 28.48 6.92 -2.42
N SER A 192 27.15 6.81 -2.39
CA SER A 192 26.35 6.28 -3.49
C SER A 192 26.19 7.30 -4.62
N ASN A 193 25.72 6.83 -5.80
CA ASN A 193 25.42 7.69 -6.93
C ASN A 193 24.10 8.48 -6.76
N PHE A 194 23.34 8.20 -5.69
CA PHE A 194 22.09 8.89 -5.34
C PHE A 194 22.30 10.15 -4.50
N PHE A 195 23.52 10.37 -4.01
CA PHE A 195 23.88 11.56 -3.28
C PHE A 195 24.32 12.63 -4.30
N HIS A 196 23.43 13.55 -4.63
CA HIS A 196 23.66 14.63 -5.58
C HIS A 196 24.40 15.82 -4.96
N ASP A 197 24.78 16.82 -5.78
CA ASP A 197 25.61 17.99 -5.40
C ASP A 197 24.99 18.90 -4.32
N ASP A 198 23.71 18.74 -3.98
CA ASP A 198 23.06 19.33 -2.79
C ASP A 198 23.54 18.69 -1.47
N SER A 199 24.61 17.94 -1.52
CA SER A 199 25.17 17.22 -0.38
C SER A 199 25.79 18.19 0.63
N LEU A 200 25.06 18.46 1.70
CA LEU A 200 25.55 19.30 2.76
C LEU A 200 26.23 18.44 3.83
N VAL A 201 27.53 18.67 4.00
CA VAL A 201 28.24 18.21 5.18
C VAL A 201 28.21 19.31 6.21
N ILE A 202 27.52 19.05 7.31
CA ILE A 202 27.35 20.01 8.40
C ILE A 202 28.51 19.85 9.36
N ASN A 203 29.33 20.87 9.47
CA ASN A 203 30.34 20.96 10.51
C ASN A 203 29.74 21.69 11.71
N THR A 204 29.66 21.03 12.83
CA THR A 204 29.13 21.62 14.07
C THR A 204 30.15 21.53 15.18
N ILE A 205 30.03 22.43 16.15
CA ILE A 205 30.86 22.42 17.35
C ILE A 205 29.98 21.89 18.50
N LYS A 206 30.41 20.80 19.13
CA LYS A 206 29.76 20.27 20.31
C LYS A 206 29.82 21.23 21.49
N LEU A 207 29.05 20.96 22.52
CA LEU A 207 29.04 21.78 23.75
C LEU A 207 30.40 21.77 24.48
N ASP A 208 31.18 20.70 24.31
CA ASP A 208 32.55 20.59 24.84
C ASP A 208 33.61 21.29 23.98
N GLY A 209 33.22 21.97 22.91
CA GLY A 209 34.09 22.69 22.01
C GLY A 209 34.75 21.83 20.92
N THR A 210 34.51 20.52 20.89
CA THR A 210 35.06 19.64 19.85
C THR A 210 34.27 19.76 18.54
N SER A 211 35.01 19.74 17.41
CA SER A 211 34.40 19.74 16.08
C SER A 211 33.76 18.38 15.74
N LYS A 212 32.57 18.37 15.17
CA LYS A 212 31.89 17.18 14.71
C LYS A 212 31.35 17.35 13.29
N LYS A 213 31.55 16.31 12.47
CA LYS A 213 31.06 16.24 11.10
C LYS A 213 29.79 15.42 11.04
N ILE A 214 28.72 16.01 10.51
CA ILE A 214 27.39 15.38 10.35
C ILE A 214 27.13 15.33 8.85
N ILE A 215 26.65 14.19 8.38
CA ILE A 215 26.24 13.99 6.99
C ILE A 215 24.74 14.30 6.89
N GLY A 216 24.39 15.25 6.01
CA GLY A 216 23.01 15.69 5.89
C GLY A 216 22.72 16.42 4.58
N ASN A 217 21.50 16.27 4.11
CA ASN A 217 20.82 17.05 3.09
C ASN A 217 19.31 17.02 3.39
N SER A 218 18.48 17.64 2.58
CA SER A 218 17.02 17.64 2.77
C SER A 218 16.42 16.22 2.77
N THR A 219 16.93 15.33 1.94
CA THR A 219 16.50 13.91 1.87
C THR A 219 16.78 13.18 3.19
N ILE A 220 17.98 13.33 3.74
CA ILE A 220 18.38 12.71 5.03
C ILE A 220 17.59 13.33 6.19
N TRP A 221 17.46 14.67 6.20
CA TRP A 221 16.70 15.36 7.27
C TRP A 221 15.25 14.89 7.34
N ASN A 222 14.58 14.77 6.20
CA ASN A 222 13.18 14.41 6.12
C ASN A 222 12.88 12.91 6.33
N LEU A 223 13.91 12.06 6.49
CA LEU A 223 13.74 10.63 6.73
C LEU A 223 12.81 10.33 7.90
N TYR A 224 12.92 11.06 9.00
CA TYR A 224 12.19 10.78 10.23
C TYR A 224 10.67 10.97 10.10
N ARG A 225 10.20 11.67 9.08
CA ARG A 225 8.77 11.92 8.85
C ARG A 225 8.14 11.03 7.79
N GLY A 226 8.93 10.31 7.04
CA GLY A 226 8.43 9.51 5.92
C GLY A 226 7.82 10.33 4.80
N THR A 227 8.12 11.62 4.71
CA THR A 227 7.65 12.54 3.65
C THR A 227 8.58 12.63 2.47
N SER A 228 9.83 12.19 2.63
CA SER A 228 10.81 12.14 1.55
C SER A 228 10.36 11.16 0.46
N GLY A 229 10.60 11.53 -0.79
CA GLY A 229 10.16 10.81 -1.99
C GLY A 229 10.60 9.34 -2.08
N MET A 230 10.41 8.75 -3.25
CA MET A 230 10.67 7.32 -3.50
C MET A 230 12.13 6.87 -3.32
N ALA A 231 13.08 7.79 -3.20
CA ALA A 231 14.49 7.50 -3.05
C ALA A 231 14.95 7.17 -1.61
N THR A 232 14.03 6.95 -0.68
CA THR A 232 14.37 6.69 0.74
C THR A 232 13.70 5.42 1.27
N PRO A 233 14.46 4.52 1.95
CA PRO A 233 13.93 3.27 2.47
C PRO A 233 12.84 3.48 3.53
N ASN A 234 11.68 2.84 3.36
CA ASN A 234 10.60 2.93 4.35
C ASN A 234 10.98 2.31 5.70
N LEU A 235 11.86 1.32 5.72
CA LEU A 235 12.40 0.75 6.96
C LEU A 235 13.03 1.84 7.84
N LEU A 236 13.90 2.68 7.25
CA LEU A 236 14.55 3.77 8.01
C LEU A 236 13.54 4.79 8.51
N LYS A 237 12.55 5.14 7.70
CA LYS A 237 11.45 6.02 8.10
C LYS A 237 10.68 5.45 9.30
N CYS A 238 10.34 4.16 9.29
CA CYS A 238 9.64 3.50 10.40
C CYS A 238 10.45 3.54 11.71
N ILE A 239 11.76 3.32 11.63
CA ILE A 239 12.66 3.36 12.79
C ILE A 239 12.71 4.77 13.38
N HIS A 240 12.87 5.81 12.54
CA HIS A 240 12.86 7.19 12.98
C HIS A 240 11.54 7.58 13.64
N MET A 241 10.42 7.22 13.00
CA MET A 241 9.08 7.50 13.54
C MET A 241 8.84 6.78 14.87
N ALA A 242 9.33 5.56 15.04
CA ALA A 242 9.22 4.81 16.28
C ALA A 242 10.04 5.47 17.40
N LEU A 243 11.25 5.96 17.09
CA LEU A 243 12.10 6.68 18.06
C LEU A 243 11.46 7.99 18.48
N GLU A 244 10.98 8.80 17.53
CA GLU A 244 10.32 10.06 17.84
C GLU A 244 9.06 9.84 18.68
N ALA A 245 8.19 8.92 18.28
CA ALA A 245 6.97 8.59 19.02
C ALA A 245 7.28 8.10 20.45
N PHE A 246 8.37 7.35 20.63
CA PHE A 246 8.83 6.92 21.95
C PHE A 246 9.25 8.13 22.80
N LEU A 247 10.05 9.06 22.26
CA LEU A 247 10.51 10.23 23.01
C LEU A 247 9.34 11.17 23.38
N MET A 248 8.39 11.38 22.47
CA MET A 248 7.17 12.16 22.75
C MET A 248 6.32 11.49 23.85
N THR A 249 6.11 10.19 23.75
CA THR A 249 5.37 9.42 24.78
C THR A 249 6.09 9.48 26.13
N ALA A 250 7.43 9.40 26.14
CA ALA A 250 8.19 9.52 27.39
C ALA A 250 8.02 10.89 28.06
N MET A 251 7.87 11.97 27.27
CA MET A 251 7.55 13.31 27.77
C MET A 251 6.13 13.39 28.34
N GLU A 252 5.14 12.76 27.69
CA GLU A 252 3.76 12.68 28.20
C GLU A 252 3.69 12.00 29.58
N TYR A 253 4.58 11.02 29.82
CA TYR A 253 4.75 10.37 31.12
C TYR A 253 5.75 11.06 32.05
N GLU A 254 6.10 12.29 31.78
CA GLU A 254 6.99 13.13 32.59
C GLU A 254 8.42 12.56 32.79
N ASN A 255 8.86 11.64 31.91
CA ASN A 255 10.18 11.02 32.00
C ASN A 255 11.26 11.86 31.29
N LYS A 256 11.33 13.12 31.64
CA LYS A 256 12.25 14.10 31.06
C LYS A 256 13.72 13.68 31.15
N LEU A 257 14.11 13.03 32.23
CA LEU A 257 15.51 12.58 32.42
C LEU A 257 15.92 11.52 31.37
N LEU A 258 15.01 10.60 31.03
CA LEU A 258 15.26 9.59 29.99
C LEU A 258 15.38 10.26 28.63
N VAL A 259 14.46 11.17 28.30
CA VAL A 259 14.49 11.88 27.02
C VAL A 259 15.79 12.68 26.90
N LYS A 260 16.19 13.44 27.94
CA LYS A 260 17.47 14.14 27.97
C LYS A 260 18.66 13.22 27.69
N LYS A 261 18.75 12.07 28.35
CA LYS A 261 19.80 11.08 28.08
C LYS A 261 19.81 10.59 26.64
N CYS A 262 18.62 10.40 26.05
CA CYS A 262 18.51 10.00 24.66
C CYS A 262 18.99 11.09 23.69
N LEU A 263 18.60 12.36 23.95
CA LEU A 263 19.06 13.50 23.14
C LEU A 263 20.59 13.67 23.23
N ASP A 264 21.14 13.60 24.43
CA ASP A 264 22.60 13.66 24.68
C ASP A 264 23.34 12.55 23.93
N GLU A 265 22.80 11.29 23.94
CA GLU A 265 23.41 10.17 23.23
C GLU A 265 23.37 10.39 21.71
N ILE A 266 22.26 10.90 21.15
CA ILE A 266 22.17 11.24 19.72
C ILE A 266 23.19 12.33 19.37
N ILE A 267 23.20 13.42 20.10
CA ILE A 267 24.09 14.55 19.87
C ILE A 267 25.56 14.13 19.92
N ASN A 268 25.91 13.25 20.84
CA ASN A 268 27.29 12.79 21.02
C ASN A 268 27.72 11.74 20.01
N SER A 269 26.86 10.79 19.66
CA SER A 269 27.23 9.57 18.95
C SER A 269 26.75 9.51 17.48
N SER A 270 25.73 10.30 17.08
CA SER A 270 25.23 10.25 15.71
C SER A 270 25.98 11.16 14.75
N ASN A 271 26.29 10.63 13.55
CA ASN A 271 26.80 11.38 12.41
C ASN A 271 25.71 11.63 11.33
N SER A 272 24.47 11.29 11.60
CA SER A 272 23.34 11.42 10.69
C SER A 272 22.48 12.64 11.02
N ALA A 273 22.26 13.53 10.06
CA ALA A 273 21.36 14.66 10.21
C ALA A 273 19.91 14.24 10.47
N SER A 274 19.50 13.03 10.06
CA SER A 274 18.13 12.54 10.30
C SER A 274 17.81 12.31 11.79
N LEU A 275 18.82 11.92 12.60
CA LEU A 275 18.65 11.81 14.04
C LEU A 275 18.65 13.18 14.72
N TYR A 276 19.39 14.15 14.17
CA TYR A 276 19.30 15.56 14.62
C TYR A 276 17.94 16.16 14.27
N ALA A 277 17.28 15.72 13.22
CA ALA A 277 15.90 16.11 12.91
C ALA A 277 14.91 15.62 13.99
N ILE A 278 15.12 14.43 14.58
CA ILE A 278 14.34 13.98 15.74
C ILE A 278 14.63 14.84 16.97
N VAL A 279 15.89 15.20 17.21
CA VAL A 279 16.25 16.15 18.28
C VAL A 279 15.54 17.47 18.07
N ALA A 280 15.54 18.02 16.85
CA ALA A 280 14.82 19.24 16.51
C ALA A 280 13.30 19.12 16.76
N SER A 281 12.69 17.98 16.41
CA SER A 281 11.26 17.73 16.65
C SER A 281 10.92 17.74 18.14
N VAL A 282 11.73 17.07 19.00
CA VAL A 282 11.52 17.07 20.45
C VAL A 282 11.71 18.46 21.05
N ILE A 283 12.73 19.18 20.59
CA ILE A 283 13.01 20.56 21.05
C ILE A 283 11.85 21.50 20.63
N THR A 284 11.33 21.35 19.43
CA THR A 284 10.19 22.15 18.96
C THR A 284 8.95 21.91 19.82
N ALA A 285 8.72 20.67 20.25
CA ALA A 285 7.59 20.35 21.16
C ALA A 285 7.82 20.85 22.59
N TYR A 286 9.08 20.85 23.10
CA TYR A 286 9.43 21.14 24.49
C TYR A 286 10.64 22.06 24.61
N PRO A 287 10.58 23.31 24.09
CA PRO A 287 11.75 24.17 23.94
C PRO A 287 12.36 24.64 25.26
N LEU A 288 11.55 24.80 26.31
CA LEU A 288 12.05 25.25 27.63
C LEU A 288 12.74 24.12 28.39
N GLU A 289 12.27 22.91 28.22
CA GLU A 289 12.76 21.71 28.89
C GLU A 289 14.16 21.29 28.39
N PHE A 290 14.40 21.49 27.09
CA PHE A 290 15.62 21.03 26.39
C PHE A 290 16.43 22.21 25.81
N PHE A 291 16.48 23.32 26.55
CA PHE A 291 17.17 24.53 26.13
C PHE A 291 18.66 24.27 25.84
N ASP A 292 19.37 23.58 26.73
CA ASP A 292 20.81 23.34 26.55
C ASP A 292 21.08 22.45 25.33
N GLU A 293 20.24 21.45 25.06
CA GLU A 293 20.32 20.57 23.89
C GLU A 293 20.01 21.31 22.59
N SER A 294 19.17 22.36 22.64
CA SER A 294 18.82 23.17 21.47
C SER A 294 20.00 24.02 20.96
N LEU A 295 20.92 24.41 21.84
CA LEU A 295 22.03 25.31 21.49
C LEU A 295 22.90 24.73 20.35
N ILE A 296 23.05 23.38 20.26
CA ILE A 296 23.88 22.80 19.20
C ILE A 296 23.22 22.96 17.82
N LEU A 297 21.88 22.93 17.76
CA LEU A 297 21.13 23.14 16.53
C LEU A 297 21.18 24.61 16.11
N PHE A 298 21.09 25.52 17.08
CA PHE A 298 21.10 26.95 16.79
C PHE A 298 22.47 27.49 16.31
N LYS A 299 23.54 26.77 16.56
CA LYS A 299 24.90 27.19 16.14
C LYS A 299 25.18 27.02 14.63
N ASN A 300 24.25 26.44 13.86
CA ASN A 300 24.48 26.18 12.44
C ASN A 300 23.25 26.51 11.60
N LEU A 301 23.42 27.46 10.67
CA LEU A 301 22.33 27.93 9.78
C LEU A 301 21.73 26.80 8.89
N LEU A 302 22.50 25.77 8.56
CA LEU A 302 22.02 24.65 7.76
C LEU A 302 20.92 23.87 8.47
N PHE A 303 20.92 23.76 9.79
CA PHE A 303 19.83 23.14 10.52
C PHE A 303 18.52 23.93 10.40
N PHE A 304 18.59 25.25 10.44
CA PHE A 304 17.43 26.12 10.23
C PHE A 304 16.87 25.95 8.81
N TYR A 305 17.74 25.92 7.81
CA TYR A 305 17.35 25.71 6.41
C TYR A 305 16.68 24.34 6.20
N LEU A 306 17.28 23.27 6.70
CA LEU A 306 16.75 21.91 6.58
C LEU A 306 15.41 21.77 7.30
N ASP A 307 15.26 22.38 8.47
CA ASP A 307 14.04 22.27 9.26
C ASP A 307 12.90 23.16 8.71
N GLN A 308 13.20 24.30 8.13
CA GLN A 308 12.24 25.09 7.38
C GLN A 308 11.71 24.33 6.16
N THR A 309 12.60 23.64 5.44
CA THR A 309 12.22 22.79 4.31
C THR A 309 11.28 21.67 4.80
N ARG A 310 11.59 21.00 5.90
CA ARG A 310 10.75 20.00 6.54
C ARG A 310 9.34 20.55 6.84
N LYS A 311 9.25 21.72 7.50
CA LYS A 311 7.97 22.37 7.83
C LYS A 311 7.11 22.60 6.58
N THR A 312 7.71 23.07 5.49
CA THR A 312 7.02 23.29 4.22
C THR A 312 6.43 21.98 3.66
N TYR A 313 7.19 20.90 3.70
CA TYR A 313 6.71 19.58 3.25
C TYR A 313 5.60 19.03 4.17
N GLU A 314 5.68 19.21 5.48
CA GLU A 314 4.70 18.70 6.45
C GLU A 314 3.36 19.42 6.39
N ILE A 315 3.38 20.74 6.23
CA ILE A 315 2.13 21.54 6.08
C ILE A 315 1.35 21.08 4.85
N ASN A 316 2.07 20.64 3.80
CA ASN A 316 1.50 20.23 2.54
C ASN A 316 1.41 18.70 2.38
N ALA A 317 1.82 17.93 3.41
CA ALA A 317 1.76 16.47 3.36
C ALA A 317 0.31 15.99 3.42
N ALA A 318 -0.25 15.68 2.23
CA ALA A 318 -1.53 14.99 2.15
C ALA A 318 -1.43 13.61 2.81
N PRO A 319 -2.48 13.14 3.51
CA PRO A 319 -2.55 11.76 3.93
C PRO A 319 -2.38 10.87 2.70
N TYR A 320 -1.56 9.83 2.79
CA TYR A 320 -1.30 8.92 1.68
C TYR A 320 -2.60 8.28 1.19
N ALA A 321 -3.15 8.80 0.10
CA ALA A 321 -4.36 8.30 -0.54
C ALA A 321 -4.18 6.93 -1.23
N PHE A 322 -2.95 6.42 -1.29
CA PHE A 322 -2.56 5.19 -2.01
C PHE A 322 -1.96 4.14 -1.07
N ALA A 323 -2.59 3.87 0.06
CA ALA A 323 -2.23 2.69 0.83
C ALA A 323 -2.88 1.46 0.15
N PHE A 324 -2.10 0.71 -0.61
CA PHE A 324 -2.49 -0.61 -1.12
C PHE A 324 -2.69 -1.64 0.01
N ASN A 325 -2.50 -1.27 1.26
CA ASN A 325 -2.68 -2.10 2.43
C ASN A 325 -3.78 -1.51 3.31
N ASP A 326 -4.84 -2.30 3.52
CA ASP A 326 -5.98 -2.02 4.41
C ASP A 326 -5.63 -1.92 5.91
N ASN A 327 -4.38 -1.61 6.25
CA ASN A 327 -3.97 -1.50 7.63
C ASN A 327 -4.37 -0.12 8.21
N LYS A 328 -5.66 0.00 8.52
CA LYS A 328 -6.28 1.18 9.11
C LYS A 328 -5.51 1.71 10.33
N ALA A 329 -4.95 0.82 11.14
CA ALA A 329 -4.20 1.21 12.34
C ALA A 329 -2.90 1.99 12.03
N LEU A 330 -2.24 1.69 10.90
CA LEU A 330 -1.05 2.41 10.46
C LEU A 330 -1.40 3.80 9.93
N LEU A 331 -2.51 3.91 9.21
CA LEU A 331 -3.01 5.20 8.70
C LEU A 331 -3.46 6.10 9.84
N GLU A 332 -4.21 5.55 10.81
CA GLU A 332 -4.64 6.30 12.01
C GLU A 332 -3.45 6.80 12.85
N GLU A 333 -2.38 6.01 12.96
CA GLU A 333 -1.15 6.44 13.64
C GLU A 333 -0.50 7.63 12.90
N ARG A 334 -0.42 7.55 11.57
CA ARG A 334 0.10 8.62 10.72
C ARG A 334 -0.72 9.90 10.83
N GLU A 335 -2.04 9.80 10.76
CA GLU A 335 -2.94 10.96 10.89
C GLU A 335 -2.78 11.64 12.25
N LYS A 336 -2.74 10.87 13.33
CA LYS A 336 -2.50 11.38 14.69
C LYS A 336 -1.14 12.08 14.81
N SER A 337 -0.09 11.45 14.28
CA SER A 337 1.24 12.02 14.27
C SER A 337 1.32 13.34 13.48
N ASN A 338 0.64 13.42 12.33
CA ASN A 338 0.62 14.64 11.51
C ASN A 338 -0.17 15.79 12.16
N ALA A 339 -1.12 15.49 13.02
CA ALA A 339 -1.94 16.51 13.72
C ALA A 339 -1.23 17.18 14.91
N LEU A 340 -0.05 16.73 15.32
CA LEU A 340 0.68 17.30 16.43
C LEU A 340 1.06 18.77 16.18
N SER A 341 0.87 19.63 17.19
CA SER A 341 1.02 21.09 17.06
C SER A 341 2.42 21.52 16.62
N HIS A 342 3.46 20.94 17.20
CA HIS A 342 4.85 21.25 16.90
C HIS A 342 5.26 20.95 15.43
N ARG A 343 4.46 20.17 14.69
CA ARG A 343 4.69 19.94 13.26
C ARG A 343 4.55 21.20 12.40
N LYS A 344 3.80 22.19 12.89
CA LYS A 344 3.58 23.48 12.22
C LYS A 344 4.65 24.51 12.51
N GLU A 345 5.62 24.18 13.36
CA GLU A 345 6.69 25.04 13.80
C GLU A 345 8.05 24.51 13.30
N ASP A 346 9.06 25.37 13.24
CA ASP A 346 10.45 25.05 12.92
C ASP A 346 11.42 25.66 13.93
N LEU A 347 12.71 25.40 13.76
CA LEU A 347 13.76 25.92 14.65
C LEU A 347 13.79 27.47 14.70
N GLN A 348 13.35 28.16 13.64
CA GLN A 348 13.25 29.63 13.67
C GLN A 348 12.13 30.08 14.63
N ASP A 349 10.99 29.38 14.61
CA ASP A 349 9.90 29.66 15.55
C ASP A 349 10.33 29.38 16.99
N VAL A 350 11.09 28.30 17.21
CA VAL A 350 11.60 27.91 18.53
C VAL A 350 12.54 28.94 19.11
N ILE A 351 13.56 29.35 18.36
CA ILE A 351 14.57 30.31 18.88
C ILE A 351 13.92 31.67 19.13
N LEU A 352 12.94 32.08 18.34
CA LEU A 352 12.17 33.31 18.53
C LEU A 352 11.27 33.21 19.79
N THR A 353 10.58 32.10 19.95
CA THR A 353 9.74 31.85 21.14
C THR A 353 10.56 31.87 22.42
N LEU A 354 11.77 31.29 22.41
CA LEU A 354 12.67 31.34 23.57
C LEU A 354 13.07 32.76 23.91
N GLN A 355 13.44 33.59 22.92
CA GLN A 355 13.78 35.00 23.14
C GLN A 355 12.62 35.76 23.75
N LEU A 356 11.41 35.65 23.21
CA LEU A 356 10.22 36.30 23.70
C LEU A 356 9.88 35.90 25.15
N ARG A 357 9.87 34.58 25.42
CA ARG A 357 9.54 34.10 26.77
C ARG A 357 10.60 34.48 27.80
N PHE A 358 11.89 34.46 27.45
CA PHE A 358 12.96 34.80 28.35
C PHE A 358 13.05 36.31 28.60
N ASP A 359 12.68 37.13 27.63
CA ASP A 359 12.64 38.60 27.78
C ASP A 359 11.55 39.05 28.75
N MET A 360 10.41 38.33 28.79
CA MET A 360 9.29 38.59 29.68
C MET A 360 9.52 38.26 31.15
N LEU A 361 10.59 37.51 31.46
CA LEU A 361 10.87 37.01 32.80
C LEU A 361 12.04 37.73 33.43
N ASP A 362 11.84 38.32 34.62
CA ASP A 362 12.89 39.01 35.39
C ASP A 362 13.62 38.07 36.34
N ASP A 363 14.28 37.04 35.74
CA ASP A 363 15.08 36.05 36.46
C ASP A 363 16.50 36.06 35.92
N CYS A 364 17.47 36.06 36.82
CA CYS A 364 18.89 36.14 36.49
C CYS A 364 19.40 34.94 35.69
N VAL A 365 18.92 33.70 35.96
CA VAL A 365 19.31 32.50 35.24
C VAL A 365 18.71 32.50 33.84
N ILE A 366 17.47 33.00 33.71
CA ILE A 366 16.75 33.12 32.44
C ILE A 366 17.42 34.19 31.57
N LYS A 367 17.82 35.33 32.14
CA LYS A 367 18.61 36.37 31.45
C LYS A 367 19.94 35.85 30.92
N GLN A 368 20.62 34.98 31.68
CA GLN A 368 21.86 34.33 31.19
C GLN A 368 21.57 33.37 30.00
N LYS A 369 20.44 32.67 30.01
CA LYS A 369 20.01 31.83 28.86
C LYS A 369 19.73 32.70 27.64
N LEU A 370 19.02 33.80 27.81
CA LEU A 370 18.74 34.75 26.73
C LEU A 370 20.01 35.30 26.14
N GLN A 371 20.99 35.70 27.00
CA GLN A 371 22.28 36.17 26.56
C GLN A 371 23.03 35.14 25.71
N LYS A 372 23.00 33.85 26.10
CA LYS A 372 23.59 32.76 25.27
C LYS A 372 22.94 32.65 23.89
N VAL A 373 21.63 32.84 23.79
CA VAL A 373 20.93 32.84 22.49
C VAL A 373 21.41 34.00 21.63
N TYR A 374 21.55 35.20 22.21
CA TYR A 374 22.06 36.39 21.50
C TYR A 374 23.50 36.20 21.04
N GLU A 375 24.37 35.62 21.86
CA GLU A 375 25.75 35.31 21.50
C GLU A 375 25.80 34.36 20.28
N ILE A 376 24.94 33.31 20.24
CA ILE A 376 24.86 32.42 19.11
C ILE A 376 24.41 33.16 17.85
N ILE A 377 23.39 34.00 17.95
CA ILE A 377 22.90 34.78 16.79
C ILE A 377 23.99 35.74 16.28
N ASP A 378 24.72 36.37 17.19
CA ASP A 378 25.84 37.28 16.81
C ASP A 378 26.98 36.51 16.15
N ASP A 379 27.33 35.30 16.63
CA ASP A 379 28.27 34.38 15.98
C ASP A 379 27.82 33.97 14.57
N LEU A 380 26.51 33.66 14.38
CA LEU A 380 25.96 33.37 13.07
C LEU A 380 26.08 34.54 12.09
N LYS A 381 25.85 35.79 12.57
CA LYS A 381 26.06 37.00 11.78
C LYS A 381 27.55 37.18 11.35
N LEU A 382 28.47 36.77 12.20
CA LEU A 382 29.88 36.79 11.85
C LEU A 382 30.25 35.73 10.82
N GLN A 383 29.66 34.54 10.91
CA GLN A 383 29.84 33.46 9.94
C GLN A 383 29.39 33.85 8.53
N LEU A 384 28.28 34.60 8.39
CA LEU A 384 27.79 35.09 7.11
C LEU A 384 28.82 35.81 6.27
N LYS A 385 29.74 36.57 6.91
CA LYS A 385 30.77 37.33 6.20
C LYS A 385 31.77 36.47 5.43
N ASN A 386 31.85 35.19 5.76
CA ASN A 386 32.80 34.24 5.16
C ASN A 386 32.15 33.33 4.12
N GLU A 387 30.86 33.53 3.84
CA GLU A 387 30.10 32.70 2.87
C GLU A 387 30.15 33.29 1.45
N THR A 388 29.76 32.47 0.45
CA THR A 388 29.57 32.95 -0.92
C THR A 388 28.37 33.91 -1.00
N GLU A 389 28.36 34.85 -1.97
CA GLU A 389 27.26 35.83 -2.11
C GLU A 389 25.86 35.18 -2.15
N GLU A 390 25.73 34.05 -2.81
CA GLU A 390 24.46 33.32 -2.92
C GLU A 390 24.00 32.77 -1.55
N MET A 391 24.93 32.13 -0.83
CA MET A 391 24.63 31.60 0.52
C MET A 391 24.42 32.71 1.53
N GLN A 392 25.17 33.82 1.40
CA GLN A 392 24.99 35.01 2.21
C GLN A 392 23.56 35.58 2.11
N SER A 393 23.02 35.64 0.88
CA SER A 393 21.66 36.13 0.64
C SER A 393 20.61 35.28 1.36
N ILE A 394 20.68 33.96 1.23
CA ILE A 394 19.73 33.01 1.85
C ILE A 394 19.90 33.03 3.38
N ASN A 395 21.11 32.92 3.87
CA ASN A 395 21.39 32.82 5.31
C ASN A 395 21.14 34.15 6.06
N SER A 396 21.37 35.30 5.41
CA SER A 396 21.02 36.61 5.97
C SER A 396 19.53 36.76 6.20
N PHE A 397 18.74 36.18 5.31
CA PHE A 397 17.25 36.13 5.47
C PHE A 397 16.84 35.28 6.69
N ILE A 398 17.49 34.10 6.90
CA ILE A 398 17.25 33.27 8.08
C ILE A 398 17.61 34.08 9.35
N VAL A 399 18.78 34.69 9.38
CA VAL A 399 19.28 35.47 10.54
C VAL A 399 18.35 36.65 10.86
N SER A 400 17.79 37.32 9.84
CA SER A 400 16.85 38.43 10.05
C SER A 400 15.52 37.96 10.72
N ARG A 401 15.16 36.69 10.55
CA ARG A 401 13.95 36.10 11.11
C ARG A 401 14.11 35.48 12.48
N ILE A 402 15.32 35.25 12.93
CA ILE A 402 15.62 34.65 14.25
C ILE A 402 16.13 35.63 15.29
N ASP A 403 16.43 36.87 14.95
CA ASP A 403 16.91 37.87 15.90
C ASP A 403 15.80 38.85 16.30
N TYR A 404 15.18 38.58 17.45
CA TYR A 404 14.09 39.42 17.98
C TYR A 404 14.50 40.88 18.18
N ARG A 405 15.78 41.15 18.50
CA ARG A 405 16.32 42.54 18.70
C ARG A 405 16.18 43.42 17.47
N SER A 406 16.17 42.81 16.29
CA SER A 406 16.08 43.47 14.99
C SER A 406 14.67 43.54 14.40
N MET A 407 13.65 43.02 15.08
CA MET A 407 12.29 42.96 14.58
C MET A 407 11.48 44.24 14.89
N GLU A 408 10.50 44.51 14.03
CA GLU A 408 9.51 45.53 14.25
C GLU A 408 8.33 44.90 15.02
N GLN A 409 7.87 45.69 16.04
CA GLN A 409 6.74 45.30 16.87
C GLN A 409 5.58 46.25 16.60
N LYS A 410 4.41 45.73 16.30
CA LYS A 410 3.22 46.49 16.06
C LYS A 410 2.03 45.84 16.78
N GLU A 411 1.32 46.65 17.51
CA GLU A 411 0.06 46.24 18.12
C GLU A 411 -1.03 46.20 17.06
N VAL A 412 -1.77 45.09 16.94
CA VAL A 412 -2.81 44.85 15.95
C VAL A 412 -4.03 44.29 16.68
N ASP A 413 -5.16 44.88 16.45
CA ASP A 413 -6.44 44.39 16.96
C ASP A 413 -7.01 43.39 15.94
N ILE A 414 -7.32 42.20 16.41
CA ILE A 414 -8.00 41.16 15.61
C ILE A 414 -9.22 40.70 16.40
N ASN A 415 -10.40 41.03 15.92
CA ASN A 415 -11.68 40.67 16.54
C ASN A 415 -11.84 41.19 18.00
N GLY A 416 -11.29 42.37 18.33
CA GLY A 416 -11.36 42.94 19.65
C GLY A 416 -10.36 42.42 20.67
N VAL A 417 -9.38 41.62 20.20
CA VAL A 417 -8.24 41.15 20.99
C VAL A 417 -6.96 41.78 20.46
N SER A 418 -6.22 42.47 21.33
CA SER A 418 -4.94 43.07 20.96
C SER A 418 -3.84 41.99 20.88
N TYR A 419 -3.17 41.94 19.74
CA TYR A 419 -2.03 41.05 19.47
C TYR A 419 -0.78 41.86 19.18
N LEU A 420 0.36 41.40 19.65
CA LEU A 420 1.65 41.95 19.26
C LEU A 420 2.13 41.25 17.97
N GLN A 421 2.04 41.93 16.83
CA GLN A 421 2.62 41.47 15.57
C GLN A 421 4.11 41.79 15.55
N ILE A 422 4.91 40.73 15.35
CA ILE A 422 6.38 40.82 15.28
C ILE A 422 6.79 40.49 13.86
N THR A 423 7.49 41.39 13.17
CA THR A 423 7.90 41.24 11.79
C THR A 423 9.39 41.55 11.61
N PRO A 424 10.16 40.70 10.86
CA PRO A 424 11.55 41.01 10.60
C PRO A 424 11.71 42.27 9.75
N LYS A 425 12.70 43.09 10.09
CA LYS A 425 13.12 44.22 9.23
C LYS A 425 13.94 43.68 8.05
N LEU A 426 13.26 43.48 6.93
CA LEU A 426 13.88 42.98 5.71
C LEU A 426 14.38 44.16 4.86
N THR A 427 15.57 44.01 4.25
CA THR A 427 16.06 44.88 3.18
C THR A 427 15.15 44.74 1.94
N GLU A 428 15.17 45.69 1.01
CA GLU A 428 14.41 45.61 -0.22
C GLU A 428 14.81 44.36 -1.06
N GLU A 429 16.10 43.99 -1.05
CA GLU A 429 16.58 42.78 -1.69
C GLU A 429 16.02 41.52 -1.03
N GLN A 430 15.98 41.46 0.29
CA GLN A 430 15.39 40.35 1.04
C GLN A 430 13.86 40.26 0.85
N LYS A 431 13.17 41.40 0.75
CA LYS A 431 11.73 41.43 0.41
C LYS A 431 11.49 40.88 -0.98
N ALA A 432 12.28 41.31 -1.97
CA ALA A 432 12.20 40.81 -3.33
C ALA A 432 12.48 39.32 -3.43
N LEU A 433 13.52 38.84 -2.71
CA LEU A 433 13.85 37.41 -2.63
C LEU A 433 12.71 36.61 -1.94
N SER A 434 12.17 37.14 -0.84
CA SER A 434 11.05 36.52 -0.13
C SER A 434 9.83 36.41 -1.02
N GLN A 435 9.49 37.49 -1.73
CA GLN A 435 8.36 37.49 -2.66
C GLN A 435 8.61 36.51 -3.82
N LYS A 436 9.79 36.51 -4.41
CA LYS A 436 10.16 35.55 -5.46
C LYS A 436 10.12 34.09 -4.98
N THR A 437 10.56 33.84 -3.73
CA THR A 437 10.51 32.49 -3.13
C THR A 437 9.08 32.08 -2.85
N LEU A 438 8.23 32.98 -2.36
CA LEU A 438 6.81 32.74 -2.14
C LEU A 438 6.08 32.47 -3.47
N ASP A 439 6.36 33.28 -4.47
CA ASP A 439 5.78 33.11 -5.81
C ASP A 439 6.22 31.77 -6.43
N ASN A 440 7.50 31.42 -6.34
CA ASN A 440 8.02 30.14 -6.77
C ASN A 440 7.43 28.97 -5.97
N SER A 441 7.31 29.09 -4.66
CA SER A 441 6.71 28.06 -3.81
C SER A 441 5.22 27.88 -4.14
N ASN A 442 4.47 28.96 -4.30
CA ASN A 442 3.07 28.90 -4.72
C ASN A 442 2.94 28.26 -6.11
N LEU A 443 3.85 28.58 -6.99
CA LEU A 443 3.93 28.02 -8.33
C LEU A 443 4.23 26.52 -8.29
N MET A 444 5.25 26.10 -7.53
CA MET A 444 5.62 24.69 -7.36
C MET A 444 4.52 23.85 -6.70
N MET A 445 3.77 24.45 -5.76
CA MET A 445 2.70 23.76 -5.07
C MET A 445 1.39 23.73 -5.88
N GLN A 446 1.24 24.60 -6.86
CA GLN A 446 0.02 24.69 -7.66
C GLN A 446 -0.28 23.39 -8.42
N GLY A 447 0.72 22.80 -9.06
CA GLY A 447 0.59 21.52 -9.78
C GLY A 447 0.14 20.37 -8.89
N PRO A 448 0.85 20.04 -7.79
CA PRO A 448 0.43 19.02 -6.83
C PRO A 448 -0.95 19.22 -6.25
N LEU A 449 -1.31 20.45 -5.89
CA LEU A 449 -2.64 20.77 -5.33
C LEU A 449 -3.76 20.58 -6.35
N LEU A 450 -3.56 21.01 -7.59
CA LEU A 450 -4.49 20.81 -8.69
C LEU A 450 -4.67 19.32 -9.01
N ARG A 451 -3.57 18.57 -9.05
CA ARG A 451 -3.57 17.11 -9.27
C ARG A 451 -4.33 16.40 -8.15
N MET A 452 -4.09 16.77 -6.89
CA MET A 452 -4.79 16.19 -5.74
C MET A 452 -6.30 16.49 -5.79
N TRP A 453 -6.68 17.72 -6.11
CA TRP A 453 -8.08 18.09 -6.28
C TRP A 453 -8.76 17.31 -7.39
N ALA A 454 -8.16 17.27 -8.59
CA ALA A 454 -8.73 16.57 -9.74
C ALA A 454 -8.85 15.06 -9.51
N LYS A 455 -7.80 14.41 -8.95
CA LYS A 455 -7.84 12.99 -8.59
C LYS A 455 -8.80 12.68 -7.44
N GLY A 456 -8.86 13.53 -6.44
CA GLY A 456 -9.81 13.41 -5.34
C GLY A 456 -11.26 13.39 -5.83
N ARG A 457 -11.59 14.23 -6.80
CA ARG A 457 -12.91 14.26 -7.45
C ARG A 457 -13.17 13.00 -8.28
N GLU A 458 -12.19 12.55 -9.07
CA GLU A 458 -12.28 11.33 -9.86
C GLU A 458 -12.58 10.11 -8.99
N MET A 459 -11.90 9.99 -7.85
CA MET A 459 -12.02 8.86 -6.93
C MET A 459 -13.18 9.01 -5.92
N GLY A 460 -13.93 10.12 -5.94
CA GLY A 460 -14.99 10.40 -4.98
C GLY A 460 -14.50 10.62 -3.54
N GLN A 461 -13.22 10.93 -3.36
CA GLN A 461 -12.60 11.09 -2.04
C GLN A 461 -12.84 12.50 -1.49
N LYS A 462 -14.03 12.73 -0.95
CA LYS A 462 -14.51 14.04 -0.48
C LYS A 462 -13.52 14.77 0.42
N LYS A 463 -12.87 14.09 1.36
CA LYS A 463 -11.88 14.68 2.27
C LYS A 463 -10.71 15.37 1.54
N GLN A 464 -10.39 14.96 0.31
CA GLN A 464 -9.26 15.49 -0.45
C GLN A 464 -9.59 16.74 -1.23
N TYR A 465 -10.85 16.96 -1.62
CA TYR A 465 -11.22 18.07 -2.47
C TYR A 465 -12.21 19.05 -1.87
N GLU A 466 -13.13 18.66 -0.95
CA GLU A 466 -14.18 19.54 -0.41
C GLU A 466 -13.62 20.77 0.31
N SER A 467 -12.44 20.67 0.93
CA SER A 467 -11.79 21.81 1.59
C SER A 467 -10.91 22.66 0.66
N SER A 468 -10.72 22.22 -0.58
CA SER A 468 -9.86 22.91 -1.56
C SER A 468 -10.44 24.25 -1.97
N LEU A 469 -9.57 25.23 -2.22
CA LEU A 469 -9.96 26.51 -2.83
C LEU A 469 -10.53 26.31 -4.24
N PHE A 470 -10.06 25.31 -4.96
CA PHE A 470 -10.51 24.96 -6.31
C PHE A 470 -11.94 24.40 -6.35
N GLU A 471 -12.41 23.82 -5.21
CA GLU A 471 -13.78 23.39 -5.08
C GLU A 471 -14.74 24.54 -4.84
N LYS A 472 -14.27 25.58 -4.14
CA LYS A 472 -15.04 26.81 -3.90
C LYS A 472 -15.13 27.71 -5.14
N ASP A 473 -14.07 27.70 -5.94
CA ASP A 473 -13.95 28.47 -7.17
C ASP A 473 -13.13 27.70 -8.21
N PHE A 474 -13.81 27.02 -9.12
CA PHE A 474 -13.18 26.22 -10.17
C PHE A 474 -12.41 27.09 -11.21
N HIS A 475 -12.69 28.38 -11.31
CA HIS A 475 -11.91 29.29 -12.18
C HIS A 475 -10.47 29.41 -11.71
N LEU A 476 -10.21 29.25 -10.40
CA LEU A 476 -8.84 29.17 -9.87
C LEU A 476 -8.11 27.92 -10.38
N ALA A 477 -8.83 26.79 -10.51
CA ALA A 477 -8.24 25.58 -11.08
C ALA A 477 -7.90 25.78 -12.57
N LEU A 478 -8.80 26.36 -13.32
CA LEU A 478 -8.56 26.68 -14.75
C LEU A 478 -7.40 27.65 -14.92
N SER A 479 -7.35 28.72 -14.12
CA SER A 479 -6.25 29.68 -14.13
C SER A 479 -4.91 29.02 -13.80
N GLY A 480 -4.90 28.15 -12.79
CA GLY A 480 -3.74 27.35 -12.43
C GLY A 480 -3.26 26.41 -13.56
N ALA A 481 -4.17 25.73 -14.21
CA ALA A 481 -3.85 24.88 -15.38
C ALA A 481 -3.27 25.70 -16.54
N LYS A 482 -3.83 26.89 -16.83
CA LYS A 482 -3.30 27.82 -17.84
C LYS A 482 -1.88 28.29 -17.50
N ASN A 483 -1.62 28.61 -16.22
CA ASN A 483 -0.31 29.02 -15.77
C ASN A 483 0.74 27.90 -15.96
N ILE A 484 0.40 26.66 -15.58
CA ILE A 484 1.30 25.51 -15.75
C ILE A 484 1.55 25.26 -17.25
N LYS A 485 0.52 25.29 -18.10
CA LYS A 485 0.68 25.14 -19.56
C LYS A 485 1.63 26.18 -20.13
N LYS A 486 1.47 27.44 -19.74
CA LYS A 486 2.35 28.55 -20.16
C LYS A 486 3.80 28.33 -19.72
N GLN A 487 4.03 27.81 -18.52
CA GLN A 487 5.37 27.47 -18.04
C GLN A 487 6.00 26.32 -18.80
N LEU A 488 5.21 25.29 -19.16
CA LEU A 488 5.68 24.18 -19.99
C LEU A 488 6.10 24.65 -21.39
N GLU A 489 5.39 25.63 -21.95
CA GLU A 489 5.70 26.20 -23.25
C GLU A 489 6.92 27.13 -23.23
N GLN A 490 7.12 27.86 -22.12
CA GLN A 490 8.21 28.82 -21.94
C GLN A 490 9.50 28.20 -21.43
N ARG A 491 9.67 26.86 -21.50
CA ARG A 491 10.87 26.15 -20.99
C ARG A 491 12.16 26.90 -21.36
N SER A 492 12.52 27.91 -20.54
CA SER A 492 13.85 28.48 -20.47
C SER A 492 14.55 27.86 -19.26
N ASP A 493 15.80 27.50 -19.42
CA ASP A 493 16.67 26.90 -18.41
C ASP A 493 16.49 27.58 -17.04
N GLY A 494 15.89 26.87 -16.07
CA GLY A 494 15.83 27.32 -14.70
C GLY A 494 14.48 27.18 -13.96
N LEU A 495 13.36 26.88 -14.61
CA LEU A 495 12.11 26.61 -13.91
C LEU A 495 11.95 25.10 -13.62
N TYR A 496 11.92 24.77 -12.34
CA TYR A 496 11.75 23.39 -11.87
C TYR A 496 10.26 23.04 -11.90
N ILE A 497 9.85 22.23 -12.88
CA ILE A 497 8.52 21.63 -12.92
C ILE A 497 8.61 20.26 -12.24
N LEU A 498 7.74 20.02 -11.24
CA LEU A 498 7.73 18.73 -10.55
C LEU A 498 7.29 17.62 -11.51
N PRO A 499 7.87 16.41 -11.41
CA PRO A 499 7.44 15.28 -12.22
C PRO A 499 5.95 15.01 -12.07
N GLY A 500 5.25 14.94 -13.20
CA GLY A 500 3.82 14.74 -13.28
C GLY A 500 2.99 16.02 -13.35
N ASP A 501 3.57 17.20 -13.20
CA ASP A 501 2.84 18.47 -13.37
C ASP A 501 2.58 18.78 -14.87
N GLU A 502 3.32 18.17 -15.76
CA GLU A 502 3.10 18.24 -17.21
C GLU A 502 1.70 17.73 -17.61
N PHE A 503 1.10 16.83 -16.82
CA PHE A 503 -0.26 16.32 -17.08
C PHE A 503 -1.36 17.13 -16.42
N VAL A 504 -1.03 18.06 -15.53
CA VAL A 504 -2.03 18.86 -14.78
C VAL A 504 -2.96 19.64 -15.69
N PRO A 505 -2.49 20.32 -16.78
CA PRO A 505 -3.39 21.05 -17.65
C PRO A 505 -4.50 20.15 -18.25
N SER A 506 -4.15 19.00 -18.81
CA SER A 506 -5.12 18.08 -19.42
C SER A 506 -6.04 17.44 -18.36
N LEU A 507 -5.49 17.04 -17.20
CA LEU A 507 -6.28 16.45 -16.12
C LEU A 507 -7.29 17.44 -15.52
N VAL A 508 -6.90 18.68 -15.28
CA VAL A 508 -7.78 19.73 -14.78
C VAL A 508 -8.86 20.09 -15.81
N CYS A 509 -8.46 20.28 -17.07
CA CYS A 509 -9.41 20.56 -18.14
C CYS A 509 -10.44 19.45 -18.32
N ALA A 510 -10.00 18.19 -18.26
CA ALA A 510 -10.91 17.04 -18.30
C ALA A 510 -11.86 17.01 -17.08
N THR A 511 -11.36 17.28 -15.89
CA THR A 511 -12.18 17.35 -14.67
C THR A 511 -13.23 18.47 -14.77
N LEU A 512 -12.86 19.62 -15.30
CA LEU A 512 -13.78 20.75 -15.49
C LEU A 512 -14.87 20.44 -16.53
N LEU A 513 -14.50 19.82 -17.65
CA LEU A 513 -15.46 19.38 -18.68
C LEU A 513 -16.44 18.33 -18.13
N ARG A 514 -15.97 17.42 -17.30
CA ARG A 514 -16.79 16.36 -16.71
C ARG A 514 -17.77 16.90 -15.66
N ASP A 515 -17.28 17.71 -14.73
CA ASP A 515 -17.99 18.05 -13.50
C ASP A 515 -18.62 19.44 -13.50
N PHE A 516 -18.09 20.41 -14.28
CA PHE A 516 -18.48 21.81 -14.30
C PHE A 516 -18.89 22.31 -15.69
N GLN A 517 -19.25 21.40 -16.59
CA GLN A 517 -19.58 21.72 -17.99
C GLN A 517 -20.66 22.81 -18.14
N ASN A 518 -21.63 22.88 -17.23
CA ASN A 518 -22.73 23.84 -17.29
C ASN A 518 -22.33 25.25 -16.83
N ASP A 519 -21.28 25.34 -16.02
CA ASP A 519 -20.80 26.57 -15.40
C ASP A 519 -19.67 27.24 -16.21
N LEU A 520 -19.01 26.50 -17.12
CA LEU A 520 -17.98 27.03 -18.00
C LEU A 520 -18.56 27.88 -19.13
N SER A 521 -17.93 29.01 -19.43
CA SER A 521 -18.19 29.80 -20.63
C SER A 521 -17.79 29.06 -21.93
N SER A 522 -18.31 29.51 -23.07
CA SER A 522 -17.95 28.90 -24.36
C SER A 522 -16.45 28.97 -24.67
N GLU A 523 -15.78 30.06 -24.29
CA GLU A 523 -14.34 30.22 -24.45
C GLU A 523 -13.55 29.24 -23.57
N GLU A 524 -13.97 29.07 -22.34
CA GLU A 524 -13.34 28.14 -21.39
C GLU A 524 -13.55 26.69 -21.81
N LYS A 525 -14.75 26.34 -22.30
CA LYS A 525 -15.03 25.02 -22.88
C LYS A 525 -14.10 24.73 -24.07
N SER A 526 -14.03 25.69 -25.02
CA SER A 526 -13.15 25.56 -26.18
C SER A 526 -11.68 25.38 -25.78
N TYR A 527 -11.21 26.17 -24.79
CA TYR A 527 -9.87 26.03 -24.28
C TYR A 527 -9.64 24.63 -23.68
N CYS A 528 -10.54 24.16 -22.81
CA CYS A 528 -10.41 22.84 -22.16
C CYS A 528 -10.43 21.69 -23.20
N VAL A 529 -11.32 21.76 -24.19
CA VAL A 529 -11.40 20.79 -25.29
C VAL A 529 -10.08 20.74 -26.07
N ASN A 530 -9.51 21.90 -26.43
CA ASN A 530 -8.25 21.95 -27.17
C ASN A 530 -7.11 21.33 -26.36
N ILE A 531 -6.97 21.64 -25.07
CA ILE A 531 -5.92 21.07 -24.18
C ILE A 531 -6.06 19.55 -24.05
N VAL A 532 -7.28 19.05 -23.92
CA VAL A 532 -7.55 17.60 -23.86
C VAL A 532 -7.14 16.91 -25.16
N LEU A 533 -7.56 17.46 -26.29
CA LEU A 533 -7.24 16.88 -27.60
C LEU A 533 -5.74 16.97 -27.93
N GLU A 534 -5.08 18.11 -27.64
CA GLU A 534 -3.63 18.24 -27.82
C GLU A 534 -2.87 17.17 -26.98
N ALA A 535 -3.26 16.93 -25.75
CA ALA A 535 -2.63 15.93 -24.91
C ALA A 535 -2.83 14.52 -25.51
N LEU A 536 -4.02 14.19 -26.00
CA LEU A 536 -4.32 12.89 -26.59
C LEU A 536 -3.67 12.67 -27.96
N ASP A 537 -3.31 13.72 -28.68
CA ASP A 537 -2.54 13.60 -29.93
C ASP A 537 -1.09 13.11 -29.68
N ASP A 538 -0.52 13.34 -28.48
CA ASP A 538 0.80 12.84 -28.06
C ASP A 538 0.68 11.59 -27.20
N ILE A 539 0.73 10.43 -27.83
CA ILE A 539 0.58 9.14 -27.15
C ILE A 539 1.72 8.89 -26.16
N ASP A 540 2.96 9.15 -26.55
CA ASP A 540 4.14 8.86 -25.71
C ASP A 540 4.09 9.73 -24.46
N PHE A 541 3.68 10.99 -24.58
CA PHE A 541 3.40 11.87 -23.47
C PHE A 541 2.32 11.30 -22.57
N MET A 542 1.18 10.93 -23.10
CA MET A 542 0.06 10.42 -22.29
C MET A 542 0.37 9.08 -21.60
N LEU A 543 1.09 8.18 -22.27
CA LEU A 543 1.49 6.89 -21.65
C LEU A 543 2.49 7.04 -20.52
N SER A 544 3.22 8.15 -20.45
CA SER A 544 4.11 8.46 -19.32
C SER A 544 3.34 8.91 -18.06
N SER A 545 2.05 9.25 -18.20
CA SER A 545 1.18 9.63 -17.08
C SER A 545 0.71 8.42 -16.25
N SER A 546 0.05 8.70 -15.13
CA SER A 546 -0.62 7.62 -14.38
C SER A 546 -1.89 7.17 -15.12
N MET A 547 -2.24 5.89 -15.04
CA MET A 547 -3.43 5.29 -15.67
C MET A 547 -4.73 6.04 -15.33
N THR A 548 -4.91 6.48 -14.08
CA THR A 548 -6.07 7.26 -13.64
C THR A 548 -6.21 8.58 -14.41
N SER A 549 -5.11 9.31 -14.63
CA SER A 549 -5.15 10.58 -15.39
C SER A 549 -5.55 10.36 -16.85
N LEU A 550 -5.11 9.26 -17.44
CA LEU A 550 -5.49 8.86 -18.80
C LEU A 550 -6.99 8.59 -18.93
N VAL A 551 -7.54 7.81 -18.00
CA VAL A 551 -8.98 7.47 -18.01
C VAL A 551 -9.82 8.75 -17.92
N THR A 552 -9.48 9.68 -17.03
CA THR A 552 -10.21 10.96 -16.92
C THR A 552 -10.18 11.77 -18.22
N VAL A 553 -9.03 11.82 -18.88
CA VAL A 553 -8.88 12.58 -20.14
C VAL A 553 -9.64 11.92 -21.29
N PHE A 554 -9.69 10.59 -21.34
CA PHE A 554 -10.48 9.86 -22.33
C PHE A 554 -12.00 9.95 -22.08
N ASP A 555 -12.43 9.90 -20.82
CA ASP A 555 -13.85 9.88 -20.43
C ASP A 555 -14.62 11.13 -20.91
N VAL A 556 -13.91 12.26 -21.04
CA VAL A 556 -14.51 13.52 -21.52
C VAL A 556 -14.62 13.62 -23.05
N LEU A 557 -14.14 12.65 -23.80
CA LEU A 557 -14.30 12.65 -25.26
C LEU A 557 -15.79 12.60 -25.68
N GLY A 558 -16.66 11.97 -24.87
CA GLY A 558 -18.10 12.05 -25.06
C GLY A 558 -18.64 13.48 -25.01
N PHE A 559 -18.15 14.28 -24.05
CA PHE A 559 -18.50 15.69 -23.99
C PHE A 559 -17.97 16.48 -25.20
N VAL A 560 -16.78 16.14 -25.71
CA VAL A 560 -16.22 16.79 -26.92
C VAL A 560 -17.12 16.55 -28.11
N LEU A 561 -17.67 15.35 -28.27
CA LEU A 561 -18.61 15.01 -29.33
C LEU A 561 -19.93 15.80 -29.20
N ASP A 562 -20.46 15.95 -27.98
CA ASP A 562 -21.66 16.75 -27.73
C ASP A 562 -21.45 18.24 -28.01
N TYR A 563 -20.28 18.76 -27.60
CA TYR A 563 -19.95 20.17 -27.68
C TYR A 563 -19.66 20.63 -29.12
N SER A 564 -18.91 19.80 -29.88
CA SER A 564 -18.48 20.15 -31.23
C SER A 564 -18.47 18.91 -32.14
N PRO A 565 -19.61 18.64 -32.82
CA PRO A 565 -19.71 17.51 -33.78
C PRO A 565 -18.63 17.51 -34.87
N ASP A 566 -18.14 18.71 -35.24
CA ASP A 566 -17.07 18.84 -36.25
C ASP A 566 -15.76 18.14 -35.83
N LEU A 567 -15.57 17.85 -34.55
CA LEU A 567 -14.41 17.14 -34.00
C LEU A 567 -14.55 15.62 -34.04
N GLU A 568 -15.69 15.07 -34.45
CA GLU A 568 -15.99 13.64 -34.49
C GLU A 568 -14.88 12.85 -35.20
N LYS A 569 -14.42 13.33 -36.35
CA LYS A 569 -13.33 12.68 -37.07
C LYS A 569 -12.03 12.65 -36.27
N ARG A 570 -11.68 13.74 -35.58
CA ARG A 570 -10.47 13.81 -34.77
C ARG A 570 -10.55 12.88 -33.58
N VAL A 571 -11.71 12.81 -32.92
CA VAL A 571 -11.96 11.88 -31.83
C VAL A 571 -11.86 10.42 -32.31
N LEU A 572 -12.41 10.13 -33.50
CA LEU A 572 -12.28 8.80 -34.12
C LEU A 572 -10.81 8.45 -34.41
N ASP A 573 -10.05 9.37 -34.96
CA ASP A 573 -8.62 9.18 -35.24
C ASP A 573 -7.82 8.93 -33.97
N ILE A 574 -8.14 9.61 -32.87
CA ILE A 574 -7.55 9.36 -31.54
C ILE A 574 -7.87 7.94 -31.06
N PHE A 575 -9.14 7.53 -31.09
CA PHE A 575 -9.55 6.17 -30.69
C PHE A 575 -8.82 5.11 -31.52
N LEU A 576 -8.77 5.25 -32.84
CA LEU A 576 -8.09 4.32 -33.73
C LEU A 576 -6.57 4.30 -33.47
N LYS A 577 -5.97 5.45 -33.27
CA LYS A 577 -4.54 5.58 -32.98
C LYS A 577 -4.15 4.84 -31.71
N TYR A 578 -4.88 5.05 -30.59
CA TYR A 578 -4.64 4.33 -29.33
C TYR A 578 -4.96 2.84 -29.43
N SER A 579 -5.90 2.46 -30.25
CA SER A 579 -6.28 1.06 -30.46
C SER A 579 -5.27 0.26 -31.27
N THR A 580 -4.57 0.90 -32.21
CA THR A 580 -3.70 0.21 -33.19
C THR A 580 -2.21 0.28 -32.85
N GLN A 581 -1.83 1.07 -31.85
CA GLN A 581 -0.42 1.25 -31.50
C GLN A 581 0.02 0.21 -30.46
N SER A 582 1.05 -0.56 -30.82
CA SER A 582 1.61 -1.64 -29.98
C SER A 582 2.62 -1.17 -28.92
N THR A 583 2.74 0.15 -28.68
CA THR A 583 3.73 0.72 -27.78
C THR A 583 3.35 0.45 -26.32
N THR A 584 4.29 -0.09 -25.55
CA THR A 584 4.21 -0.21 -24.08
C THR A 584 5.15 0.80 -23.44
N VAL A 585 4.60 1.73 -22.67
CA VAL A 585 5.37 2.64 -21.84
C VAL A 585 4.95 2.39 -20.39
N ASN A 586 5.90 2.19 -19.49
CA ASN A 586 5.65 1.92 -18.05
C ASN A 586 4.69 0.75 -17.77
N ASN A 587 4.75 -0.33 -18.57
CA ASN A 587 3.85 -1.49 -18.50
C ASN A 587 2.37 -1.20 -18.84
N LEU A 588 2.05 -0.02 -19.35
CA LEU A 588 0.71 0.30 -19.85
C LEU A 588 0.69 0.13 -21.37
N ARG A 589 -0.32 -0.62 -21.86
CA ARG A 589 -0.59 -0.73 -23.29
C ARG A 589 -1.67 0.29 -23.68
N CYS A 590 -1.54 0.86 -24.86
CA CYS A 590 -2.55 1.81 -25.37
C CYS A 590 -3.96 1.20 -25.38
N CYS A 591 -4.07 -0.09 -25.70
CA CYS A 591 -5.33 -0.80 -25.70
C CYS A 591 -6.01 -0.87 -24.32
N ASP A 592 -5.28 -0.91 -23.23
CA ASP A 592 -5.84 -0.97 -21.88
C ASP A 592 -6.65 0.31 -21.57
N ILE A 593 -6.21 1.44 -22.09
CA ILE A 593 -6.87 2.75 -21.94
C ILE A 593 -8.19 2.79 -22.70
N VAL A 594 -8.14 2.38 -23.96
CA VAL A 594 -9.34 2.36 -24.80
C VAL A 594 -10.37 1.36 -24.27
N SER A 595 -9.90 0.22 -23.75
CA SER A 595 -10.75 -0.78 -23.11
C SER A 595 -11.55 -0.23 -21.93
N VAL A 596 -10.92 0.58 -21.07
CA VAL A 596 -11.63 1.19 -19.91
C VAL A 596 -12.74 2.14 -20.38
N VAL A 597 -12.50 2.93 -21.43
CA VAL A 597 -13.50 3.84 -21.97
C VAL A 597 -14.63 3.10 -22.68
N ILE A 598 -14.29 2.06 -23.44
CA ILE A 598 -15.26 1.19 -24.11
C ILE A 598 -16.13 0.42 -23.09
N ASP A 599 -15.58 0.03 -21.95
CA ASP A 599 -16.34 -0.60 -20.85
C ASP A 599 -17.34 0.37 -20.20
N CYS A 600 -17.21 1.70 -20.44
CA CYS A 600 -18.14 2.68 -19.93
C CYS A 600 -19.48 2.63 -20.69
N ARG A 601 -20.48 2.03 -20.07
CA ARG A 601 -21.83 1.94 -20.67
C ARG A 601 -22.40 3.30 -21.08
N LYS A 602 -22.08 4.35 -20.32
CA LYS A 602 -22.53 5.71 -20.58
C LYS A 602 -22.10 6.20 -21.96
N PHE A 603 -20.89 5.86 -22.41
CA PHE A 603 -20.42 6.25 -23.74
C PHE A 603 -21.23 5.57 -24.85
N TRP A 604 -21.55 4.29 -24.68
CA TRP A 604 -22.42 3.55 -25.60
C TRP A 604 -23.86 4.06 -25.63
N GLU A 605 -24.41 4.41 -24.47
CA GLU A 605 -25.78 4.93 -24.35
C GLU A 605 -25.93 6.31 -24.98
N CYS A 606 -24.93 7.18 -24.83
CA CYS A 606 -24.97 8.56 -25.33
C CYS A 606 -24.48 8.71 -26.78
N HIS A 607 -23.51 7.88 -27.23
CA HIS A 607 -22.81 8.01 -28.52
C HIS A 607 -22.80 6.70 -29.31
N HIS A 608 -23.92 6.04 -29.38
CA HIS A 608 -24.05 4.70 -29.97
C HIS A 608 -23.60 4.68 -31.45
N ASP A 609 -23.99 5.67 -32.25
CA ASP A 609 -23.64 5.75 -33.68
C ASP A 609 -22.12 5.96 -33.87
N PHE A 610 -21.50 6.82 -33.08
CA PHE A 610 -20.07 7.00 -33.07
C PHE A 610 -19.33 5.68 -32.69
N MET A 611 -19.78 4.98 -31.67
CA MET A 611 -19.18 3.72 -31.27
C MET A 611 -19.30 2.63 -32.32
N GLN A 612 -20.42 2.57 -33.02
CA GLN A 612 -20.57 1.66 -34.17
C GLN A 612 -19.65 2.00 -35.32
N MET A 613 -19.51 3.31 -35.63
CA MET A 613 -18.56 3.78 -36.63
C MET A 613 -17.14 3.42 -36.27
N TYR A 614 -16.75 3.70 -35.01
CA TYR A 614 -15.42 3.38 -34.49
C TYR A 614 -15.10 1.87 -34.60
N ILE A 615 -16.01 1.00 -34.20
CA ILE A 615 -15.82 -0.46 -34.29
C ILE A 615 -15.69 -0.90 -35.77
N SER A 616 -16.50 -0.33 -36.65
CA SER A 616 -16.44 -0.66 -38.05
C SER A 616 -15.11 -0.24 -38.68
N GLU A 617 -14.58 0.92 -38.34
CA GLU A 617 -13.26 1.38 -38.79
C GLU A 617 -12.11 0.60 -38.17
N LEU A 618 -12.20 0.30 -36.87
CA LEU A 618 -11.24 -0.54 -36.17
C LEU A 618 -11.15 -1.94 -36.79
N ALA A 619 -12.27 -2.55 -37.12
CA ALA A 619 -12.34 -3.87 -37.78
C ALA A 619 -11.65 -3.89 -39.15
N LYS A 620 -11.61 -2.76 -39.90
CA LYS A 620 -10.89 -2.66 -41.17
C LYS A 620 -9.38 -2.58 -41.01
N VAL A 621 -8.92 -1.99 -39.90
CA VAL A 621 -7.50 -1.75 -39.60
C VAL A 621 -6.86 -2.96 -38.92
N ILE A 622 -7.61 -3.72 -38.14
CA ILE A 622 -7.12 -4.92 -37.45
C ILE A 622 -6.82 -6.00 -38.50
N SER A 623 -5.54 -6.29 -38.70
CA SER A 623 -5.13 -7.46 -39.48
C SER A 623 -5.38 -8.72 -38.64
N ALA A 624 -5.77 -9.81 -39.23
CA ALA A 624 -6.08 -11.09 -38.60
C ALA A 624 -4.92 -11.68 -37.74
N ASN A 625 -3.75 -11.10 -37.80
CA ASN A 625 -2.54 -11.52 -37.04
C ASN A 625 -2.21 -10.64 -35.81
N ALA A 626 -2.98 -9.58 -35.52
CA ALA A 626 -2.68 -8.68 -34.39
C ALA A 626 -3.56 -9.05 -33.19
N ILE A 627 -3.07 -9.96 -32.37
CA ILE A 627 -3.73 -10.42 -31.13
C ILE A 627 -3.99 -9.24 -30.19
N ASP A 628 -3.06 -8.28 -30.13
CA ASP A 628 -3.17 -7.11 -29.24
C ASP A 628 -4.37 -6.21 -29.59
N ASN A 629 -4.77 -6.16 -30.85
CA ASN A 629 -5.91 -5.36 -31.30
C ASN A 629 -7.25 -6.11 -31.15
N ALA A 630 -7.22 -7.42 -30.98
CA ALA A 630 -8.40 -8.23 -30.73
C ALA A 630 -9.03 -7.93 -29.37
N GLU A 631 -8.26 -7.52 -28.36
CA GLU A 631 -8.77 -7.14 -27.04
C GLU A 631 -9.78 -6.00 -27.12
N ILE A 632 -9.48 -4.96 -27.85
CA ILE A 632 -10.35 -3.80 -27.98
C ILE A 632 -11.63 -4.16 -28.71
N LEU A 633 -11.50 -4.95 -29.78
CA LEU A 633 -12.66 -5.45 -30.50
C LEU A 633 -13.54 -6.31 -29.59
N LEU A 634 -12.93 -7.17 -28.76
CA LEU A 634 -13.63 -8.01 -27.80
C LEU A 634 -14.32 -7.19 -26.71
N SER A 635 -13.66 -6.17 -26.18
CA SER A 635 -14.26 -5.25 -25.21
C SER A 635 -15.47 -4.53 -25.83
N ALA A 636 -15.30 -3.96 -27.01
CA ALA A 636 -16.37 -3.26 -27.69
C ALA A 636 -17.60 -4.14 -27.96
N ILE A 637 -17.40 -5.37 -28.40
CA ILE A 637 -18.49 -6.32 -28.68
C ILE A 637 -19.17 -6.80 -27.39
N SER A 638 -18.46 -6.90 -26.29
CA SER A 638 -19.02 -7.37 -25.00
C SER A 638 -19.95 -6.35 -24.34
N VAL A 639 -19.85 -5.07 -24.71
CA VAL A 639 -20.59 -3.96 -24.09
C VAL A 639 -21.77 -3.48 -24.96
N GLY A 640 -21.61 -3.46 -26.28
CA GLY A 640 -22.57 -2.89 -27.20
C GLY A 640 -23.16 -3.88 -28.24
N SER A 641 -24.15 -3.42 -29.00
CA SER A 641 -24.66 -4.15 -30.17
C SER A 641 -23.79 -3.89 -31.38
N CYS A 642 -23.01 -4.89 -31.80
CA CYS A 642 -22.14 -4.79 -32.96
C CYS A 642 -22.77 -5.40 -34.21
N PRO A 643 -22.37 -4.95 -35.42
CA PRO A 643 -22.75 -5.59 -36.69
C PRO A 643 -22.30 -7.07 -36.73
N ASP A 644 -23.06 -7.93 -37.39
CA ASP A 644 -22.81 -9.38 -37.38
C ASP A 644 -21.45 -9.77 -38.00
N ASN A 645 -20.97 -9.03 -39.00
CA ASN A 645 -19.63 -9.23 -39.58
C ASN A 645 -18.49 -8.98 -38.56
N VAL A 646 -18.69 -8.04 -37.66
CA VAL A 646 -17.71 -7.71 -36.58
C VAL A 646 -17.74 -8.79 -35.52
N LYS A 647 -18.93 -9.33 -35.19
CA LYS A 647 -19.06 -10.47 -34.27
C LYS A 647 -18.39 -11.73 -34.83
N GLU A 648 -18.52 -11.99 -36.13
CA GLU A 648 -17.87 -13.11 -36.80
C GLU A 648 -16.34 -13.02 -36.75
N MET A 649 -15.77 -11.82 -37.03
CA MET A 649 -14.34 -11.59 -36.88
C MET A 649 -13.86 -11.80 -35.44
N ALA A 650 -14.58 -11.31 -34.45
CA ALA A 650 -14.23 -11.52 -33.06
C ALA A 650 -14.27 -12.98 -32.65
N SER A 651 -15.27 -13.74 -33.11
CA SER A 651 -15.33 -15.17 -32.88
C SER A 651 -14.14 -15.92 -33.47
N GLN A 652 -13.70 -15.54 -34.67
CA GLN A 652 -12.48 -16.11 -35.29
C GLN A 652 -11.21 -15.78 -34.49
N CYS A 653 -11.08 -14.54 -34.02
CA CYS A 653 -9.95 -14.14 -33.17
C CYS A 653 -9.93 -14.95 -31.85
N ILE A 654 -11.07 -15.12 -31.20
CA ILE A 654 -11.16 -15.91 -29.98
C ILE A 654 -10.76 -17.36 -30.20
N PHE A 655 -11.25 -17.94 -31.28
CA PHE A 655 -10.92 -19.32 -31.59
C PHE A 655 -9.42 -19.51 -31.82
N GLN A 656 -8.75 -18.57 -32.50
CA GLN A 656 -7.29 -18.59 -32.67
C GLN A 656 -6.55 -18.44 -31.34
N ILE A 657 -7.02 -17.57 -30.44
CA ILE A 657 -6.42 -17.39 -29.11
C ILE A 657 -6.52 -18.65 -28.26
N LEU A 658 -7.71 -19.26 -28.24
CA LEU A 658 -7.95 -20.51 -27.51
C LEU A 658 -7.11 -21.66 -28.07
N LEU A 659 -6.90 -21.73 -29.39
CA LEU A 659 -6.02 -22.69 -30.02
C LEU A 659 -4.55 -22.48 -29.66
N LEU A 660 -4.07 -21.23 -29.68
CA LEU A 660 -2.70 -20.89 -29.26
C LEU A 660 -2.46 -21.27 -27.81
N TRP A 661 -3.40 -21.00 -26.92
CA TRP A 661 -3.30 -21.38 -25.52
C TRP A 661 -3.28 -22.90 -25.30
N LYS A 662 -4.00 -23.66 -26.17
CA LYS A 662 -4.04 -25.13 -26.11
C LYS A 662 -2.73 -25.77 -26.59
N GLU A 663 -2.06 -25.15 -27.54
CA GLU A 663 -0.85 -25.68 -28.18
C GLU A 663 0.47 -25.26 -27.49
N THR A 664 0.46 -24.24 -26.66
CA THR A 664 1.68 -23.71 -26.04
C THR A 664 2.10 -24.56 -24.84
N PRO A 665 3.29 -25.16 -24.86
CA PRO A 665 3.80 -25.90 -23.69
C PRO A 665 4.13 -24.96 -22.55
N ASN A 666 4.04 -25.48 -21.31
CA ASN A 666 4.37 -24.80 -20.04
C ASN A 666 5.84 -24.36 -19.97
N SER A 667 6.28 -23.43 -20.78
CA SER A 667 7.61 -22.83 -20.65
C SER A 667 7.50 -21.46 -20.02
N TYR A 668 8.25 -21.29 -18.95
CA TYR A 668 8.43 -20.06 -18.16
C TYR A 668 9.22 -18.98 -18.92
N ASP A 669 9.23 -18.98 -20.25
CA ASP A 669 9.94 -17.98 -21.02
C ASP A 669 9.16 -16.68 -21.08
N GLY A 670 9.77 -15.64 -20.49
CA GLY A 670 9.24 -14.31 -20.22
C GLY A 670 8.71 -13.49 -21.42
N ASP A 671 8.61 -14.07 -22.61
CA ASP A 671 8.09 -13.43 -23.80
C ASP A 671 6.57 -13.58 -23.98
N PHE A 672 5.96 -14.53 -23.23
CA PHE A 672 4.51 -14.75 -23.25
C PHE A 672 3.70 -13.68 -22.53
N SER A 673 4.32 -12.93 -21.59
CA SER A 673 3.67 -11.83 -20.88
C SER A 673 3.27 -10.66 -21.81
N ARG A 674 3.86 -10.59 -22.99
CA ARG A 674 3.62 -9.52 -23.98
C ARG A 674 2.48 -9.81 -24.96
N ARG A 675 1.89 -11.01 -24.97
CA ARG A 675 0.87 -11.44 -25.92
C ARG A 675 -0.44 -11.90 -25.27
N ARG A 676 -0.71 -11.50 -24.03
CA ARG A 676 -1.93 -11.90 -23.32
C ARG A 676 -3.05 -10.93 -23.59
N ILE A 677 -4.16 -11.44 -24.09
CA ILE A 677 -5.45 -10.74 -24.01
C ILE A 677 -5.88 -10.70 -22.55
N ASP A 678 -6.47 -9.58 -22.13
CA ASP A 678 -7.07 -9.47 -20.81
C ASP A 678 -8.12 -10.58 -20.64
N SER A 679 -7.86 -11.48 -19.71
CA SER A 679 -8.73 -12.63 -19.44
C SER A 679 -10.13 -12.23 -19.01
N LYS A 680 -10.30 -11.05 -18.40
CA LYS A 680 -11.59 -10.49 -18.00
C LYS A 680 -12.42 -10.07 -19.21
N LEU A 681 -11.79 -9.45 -20.20
CA LEU A 681 -12.46 -9.08 -21.47
C LEU A 681 -12.87 -10.31 -22.25
N LEU A 682 -11.97 -11.29 -22.33
CA LEU A 682 -12.26 -12.57 -22.99
C LEU A 682 -13.42 -13.31 -22.29
N ALA A 683 -13.43 -13.36 -20.97
CA ALA A 683 -14.51 -13.95 -20.20
C ALA A 683 -15.85 -13.22 -20.45
N ARG A 684 -15.86 -11.89 -20.46
CA ARG A 684 -17.07 -11.11 -20.74
C ARG A 684 -17.62 -11.35 -22.14
N TYR A 685 -16.74 -11.41 -23.12
CA TYR A 685 -17.14 -11.73 -24.50
C TYR A 685 -17.76 -13.11 -24.60
N ILE A 686 -17.09 -14.15 -24.06
CA ILE A 686 -17.61 -15.52 -24.06
C ILE A 686 -19.01 -15.56 -23.43
N LEU A 687 -19.22 -14.87 -22.32
CA LEU A 687 -20.50 -14.82 -21.62
C LEU A 687 -21.58 -13.96 -22.34
N SER A 688 -21.19 -13.13 -23.29
CA SER A 688 -22.13 -12.38 -24.13
C SER A 688 -22.52 -13.10 -25.43
N SER A 689 -21.84 -14.21 -25.76
CA SER A 689 -22.09 -15.03 -26.95
C SER A 689 -23.35 -15.88 -26.77
N PRO A 690 -23.94 -16.41 -27.87
CA PRO A 690 -25.08 -17.31 -27.79
C PRO A 690 -24.84 -18.54 -26.91
N GLU A 691 -25.85 -19.05 -26.24
CA GLU A 691 -25.73 -20.10 -25.20
C GLU A 691 -25.01 -21.36 -25.74
N SER A 692 -25.24 -21.75 -26.97
CA SER A 692 -24.55 -22.88 -27.62
C SER A 692 -23.04 -22.68 -27.78
N GLU A 693 -22.58 -21.47 -28.04
CA GLU A 693 -21.17 -21.12 -28.17
C GLU A 693 -20.53 -21.02 -26.79
N VAL A 694 -21.24 -20.43 -25.82
CA VAL A 694 -20.75 -20.34 -24.44
C VAL A 694 -20.52 -21.74 -23.86
N GLU A 695 -21.39 -22.70 -24.13
CA GLU A 695 -21.20 -24.08 -23.70
C GLU A 695 -19.93 -24.70 -24.27
N LYS A 696 -19.66 -24.48 -25.57
CA LYS A 696 -18.45 -24.93 -26.25
C LYS A 696 -17.20 -24.29 -25.66
N TYR A 697 -17.20 -22.98 -25.49
CA TYR A 697 -16.06 -22.25 -24.86
C TYR A 697 -15.83 -22.66 -23.41
N SER A 698 -16.87 -22.99 -22.67
CA SER A 698 -16.72 -23.47 -21.29
C SER A 698 -15.97 -24.81 -21.22
N CYS A 699 -16.19 -25.70 -22.14
CA CYS A 699 -15.45 -26.96 -22.25
C CYS A 699 -13.99 -26.74 -22.67
N GLU A 700 -13.74 -25.86 -23.66
CA GLU A 700 -12.39 -25.53 -24.10
C GLU A 700 -11.57 -24.85 -23.01
N ILE A 701 -12.15 -23.93 -22.23
CA ILE A 701 -11.52 -23.32 -21.05
C ILE A 701 -11.08 -24.37 -20.03
N GLY A 702 -11.93 -25.36 -19.74
CA GLY A 702 -11.60 -26.45 -18.85
C GLY A 702 -10.41 -27.28 -19.34
N ALA A 703 -10.32 -27.54 -20.64
CA ALA A 703 -9.22 -28.29 -21.26
C ALA A 703 -7.90 -27.48 -21.26
N ILE A 704 -7.97 -26.17 -21.52
CA ILE A 704 -6.81 -25.27 -21.53
C ILE A 704 -6.18 -25.19 -20.14
N LEU A 705 -6.97 -24.99 -19.12
CA LEU A 705 -6.52 -24.89 -17.73
C LEU A 705 -5.80 -26.14 -17.24
N TYR A 706 -6.25 -27.27 -17.68
CA TYR A 706 -5.56 -28.50 -17.37
C TYR A 706 -4.14 -28.57 -17.96
N ASN A 707 -3.96 -28.02 -19.15
CA ASN A 707 -2.67 -28.01 -19.85
C ASN A 707 -1.73 -26.91 -19.34
N HIS A 708 -2.26 -25.83 -18.79
CA HIS A 708 -1.49 -24.64 -18.32
C HIS A 708 -1.58 -24.47 -16.80
N LYS A 709 -0.82 -25.29 -16.06
CA LYS A 709 -0.82 -25.34 -14.59
C LYS A 709 -0.60 -24.01 -13.84
N HIS A 710 -0.16 -22.97 -14.50
CA HIS A 710 0.23 -21.70 -13.85
C HIS A 710 -0.49 -20.45 -14.39
N ASP A 711 -1.36 -20.60 -15.39
CA ASP A 711 -2.14 -19.47 -15.92
C ASP A 711 -3.64 -19.69 -15.72
N THR A 712 -4.07 -19.35 -14.52
CA THR A 712 -5.46 -19.50 -14.10
C THR A 712 -6.31 -18.26 -14.35
N SER A 713 -5.69 -17.19 -14.88
CA SER A 713 -6.30 -15.87 -14.98
C SER A 713 -7.59 -15.84 -15.82
N LEU A 714 -7.68 -16.62 -16.88
CA LEU A 714 -8.90 -16.69 -17.68
C LEU A 714 -10.03 -17.40 -16.91
N LEU A 715 -9.72 -18.48 -16.20
CA LEU A 715 -10.73 -19.20 -15.41
C LEU A 715 -11.23 -18.34 -14.26
N ASP A 716 -10.31 -17.70 -13.54
CA ASP A 716 -10.65 -16.80 -12.44
C ASP A 716 -11.57 -15.70 -12.94
N SER A 717 -11.24 -15.09 -14.06
CA SER A 717 -12.07 -14.05 -14.68
C SER A 717 -13.41 -14.57 -15.17
N PHE A 718 -13.46 -15.75 -15.78
CA PHE A 718 -14.71 -16.37 -16.22
C PHE A 718 -15.62 -16.70 -15.04
N ILE A 719 -15.07 -17.29 -13.99
CA ILE A 719 -15.76 -17.58 -12.74
C ILE A 719 -16.38 -16.31 -12.15
N LEU A 720 -15.58 -15.26 -12.06
CA LEU A 720 -16.00 -14.00 -11.50
C LEU A 720 -17.13 -13.35 -12.29
N GLU A 721 -17.01 -13.29 -13.59
CA GLU A 721 -18.04 -12.70 -14.44
C GLU A 721 -19.31 -13.56 -14.48
N THR A 722 -19.21 -14.89 -14.36
CA THR A 722 -20.39 -15.76 -14.24
C THR A 722 -21.13 -15.57 -12.94
N ILE A 723 -20.40 -15.42 -11.83
CA ILE A 723 -20.98 -15.10 -10.53
C ILE A 723 -21.63 -13.72 -10.57
N ARG A 724 -20.92 -12.71 -11.06
CA ARG A 724 -21.41 -11.34 -11.18
C ARG A 724 -22.69 -11.22 -12.01
N LYS A 725 -22.79 -12.01 -13.05
CA LYS A 725 -23.99 -12.08 -13.90
C LYS A 725 -25.03 -13.08 -13.40
N HIS A 726 -24.84 -13.69 -12.24
CA HIS A 726 -25.68 -14.78 -11.71
C HIS A 726 -25.86 -15.97 -12.67
N CYS A 727 -24.86 -16.22 -13.53
CA CYS A 727 -24.87 -17.31 -14.51
C CYS A 727 -24.24 -18.59 -13.96
N TYR A 728 -24.67 -19.05 -12.79
CA TYR A 728 -24.08 -20.20 -12.10
C TYR A 728 -24.12 -21.50 -12.90
N SER A 729 -25.11 -21.68 -13.79
CA SER A 729 -25.14 -22.85 -14.66
C SER A 729 -23.94 -22.93 -15.59
N LEU A 730 -23.49 -21.80 -16.15
CA LEU A 730 -22.31 -21.73 -17.01
C LEU A 730 -21.02 -21.95 -16.22
N PHE A 731 -20.95 -21.39 -15.02
CA PHE A 731 -19.84 -21.63 -14.09
C PHE A 731 -19.69 -23.14 -13.82
N TRP A 732 -20.78 -23.84 -13.47
CA TRP A 732 -20.74 -25.26 -13.17
C TRP A 732 -20.41 -26.11 -14.40
N LYS A 733 -20.88 -25.77 -15.60
CA LYS A 733 -20.51 -26.45 -16.84
C LYS A 733 -19.00 -26.40 -17.08
N SER A 734 -18.40 -25.22 -16.93
CA SER A 734 -16.95 -25.03 -17.05
C SER A 734 -16.19 -25.83 -16.00
N TRP A 735 -16.67 -25.77 -14.75
CA TRP A 735 -16.04 -26.47 -13.63
C TRP A 735 -16.11 -27.98 -13.80
N PHE A 736 -17.26 -28.55 -14.22
CA PHE A 736 -17.40 -29.99 -14.48
C PHE A 736 -16.56 -30.44 -15.66
N ALA A 737 -16.43 -29.66 -16.72
CA ALA A 737 -15.57 -30.00 -17.84
C ALA A 737 -14.11 -30.10 -17.41
N MET A 738 -13.67 -29.16 -16.57
CA MET A 738 -12.32 -29.18 -15.98
C MET A 738 -12.14 -30.36 -15.03
N TYR A 739 -13.08 -30.61 -14.14
CA TYR A 739 -13.06 -31.74 -13.21
C TYR A 739 -12.93 -33.08 -13.96
N ASP A 740 -13.75 -33.29 -15.00
CA ASP A 740 -13.73 -34.51 -15.78
C ASP A 740 -12.39 -34.72 -16.53
N GLU A 741 -11.77 -33.66 -17.03
CA GLU A 741 -10.42 -33.73 -17.63
C GLU A 741 -9.32 -34.08 -16.61
N VAL A 742 -9.39 -33.52 -15.41
CA VAL A 742 -8.48 -33.84 -14.30
C VAL A 742 -8.62 -35.29 -13.87
N MET A 743 -9.85 -35.79 -13.75
CA MET A 743 -10.13 -37.18 -13.33
C MET A 743 -9.73 -38.20 -14.39
N LYS A 744 -9.87 -37.91 -15.70
CA LYS A 744 -9.37 -38.76 -16.78
C LYS A 744 -7.88 -39.04 -16.69
N LYS A 745 -7.08 -38.06 -16.21
CA LYS A 745 -5.61 -38.17 -16.13
C LYS A 745 -5.10 -38.66 -14.78
N ARG A 746 -5.99 -39.00 -13.84
CA ARG A 746 -5.70 -39.60 -12.49
C ARG A 746 -4.57 -38.96 -11.69
N LYS A 747 -4.36 -37.65 -11.76
CA LYS A 747 -3.39 -36.93 -10.94
C LYS A 747 -4.09 -36.32 -9.71
N ARG A 748 -4.06 -37.06 -8.60
CA ARG A 748 -4.74 -36.73 -7.33
C ARG A 748 -4.43 -35.34 -6.77
N ASN A 749 -3.15 -34.94 -6.79
CA ASN A 749 -2.74 -33.62 -6.28
C ASN A 749 -3.32 -32.46 -7.12
N LEU A 750 -3.50 -32.66 -8.43
CA LEU A 750 -4.04 -31.66 -9.33
C LEU A 750 -5.54 -31.47 -9.11
N HIS A 751 -6.26 -32.56 -8.79
CA HIS A 751 -7.68 -32.53 -8.46
C HIS A 751 -7.95 -31.68 -7.21
N GLU A 752 -7.18 -31.88 -6.12
CA GLU A 752 -7.31 -31.10 -4.90
C GLU A 752 -6.99 -29.62 -5.13
N GLU A 753 -5.91 -29.33 -5.85
CA GLU A 753 -5.50 -27.97 -6.17
C GLU A 753 -6.54 -27.23 -7.00
N VAL A 754 -7.11 -27.90 -8.01
CA VAL A 754 -8.16 -27.35 -8.86
C VAL A 754 -9.45 -27.09 -8.07
N VAL A 755 -9.89 -28.04 -7.27
CA VAL A 755 -11.11 -27.88 -6.47
C VAL A 755 -10.96 -26.79 -5.41
N ASN A 756 -9.83 -26.78 -4.68
CA ASN A 756 -9.59 -25.81 -3.63
C ASN A 756 -9.38 -24.39 -4.19
N SER A 757 -8.61 -24.25 -5.26
CA SER A 757 -8.32 -22.93 -5.82
C SER A 757 -9.53 -22.31 -6.55
N TYR A 758 -10.37 -23.12 -7.19
CA TYR A 758 -11.42 -22.61 -8.09
C TYR A 758 -12.83 -22.66 -7.54
N LEU A 759 -13.11 -23.55 -6.61
CA LEU A 759 -14.42 -23.55 -5.92
C LEU A 759 -14.44 -22.63 -4.71
N LEU A 760 -13.32 -22.55 -3.99
CA LEU A 760 -13.24 -21.81 -2.72
C LEU A 760 -12.95 -20.34 -2.92
N ASN A 761 -11.98 -19.99 -3.78
CA ASN A 761 -11.54 -18.61 -3.93
C ASN A 761 -12.65 -17.61 -4.26
N PRO A 762 -13.58 -17.90 -5.20
CA PRO A 762 -14.65 -16.95 -5.50
C PRO A 762 -15.58 -16.67 -4.33
N PHE A 763 -15.70 -17.62 -3.39
CA PHE A 763 -16.64 -17.56 -2.27
C PHE A 763 -15.98 -17.11 -0.95
N PHE A 764 -14.65 -17.03 -0.89
CA PHE A 764 -13.89 -16.70 0.33
C PHE A 764 -13.04 -15.45 0.22
N CYS A 765 -12.94 -14.84 -0.95
CA CYS A 765 -12.13 -13.63 -1.12
C CYS A 765 -12.76 -12.45 -0.36
N LYS A 766 -12.34 -12.25 0.88
CA LYS A 766 -12.74 -11.10 1.72
C LYS A 766 -12.34 -9.74 1.13
N ASP A 767 -11.42 -9.74 0.16
CA ASP A 767 -10.85 -8.52 -0.44
C ASP A 767 -11.76 -7.88 -1.50
N TRP A 768 -12.94 -8.45 -1.73
CA TRP A 768 -13.80 -8.06 -2.83
C TRP A 768 -14.99 -7.18 -2.45
N GLY A 769 -15.02 -6.63 -1.26
CA GLY A 769 -16.10 -5.78 -0.74
C GLY A 769 -17.40 -6.58 -0.46
N ASP A 770 -18.04 -6.29 0.65
CA ASP A 770 -19.22 -7.00 1.15
C ASP A 770 -20.44 -7.00 0.20
N ASP A 771 -20.46 -6.14 -0.83
CA ASP A 771 -21.56 -5.99 -1.79
C ASP A 771 -21.48 -6.94 -3.01
N TRP A 772 -20.42 -7.72 -3.13
CA TRP A 772 -20.15 -8.54 -4.33
C TRP A 772 -20.90 -9.84 -4.35
N PHE A 773 -21.40 -10.31 -3.22
CA PHE A 773 -21.83 -11.68 -3.06
C PHE A 773 -23.25 -11.79 -2.52
N ILE A 774 -24.23 -11.55 -3.38
CA ILE A 774 -25.64 -11.86 -3.06
C ILE A 774 -26.00 -13.15 -3.78
N ILE A 775 -25.93 -14.30 -3.08
CA ILE A 775 -26.55 -15.53 -3.53
C ILE A 775 -28.05 -15.38 -3.33
N GLU A 776 -28.80 -15.41 -4.41
CA GLU A 776 -30.27 -15.39 -4.37
C GLU A 776 -30.81 -16.81 -4.17
N LYS A 777 -32.07 -16.90 -3.69
CA LYS A 777 -32.73 -18.18 -3.47
C LYS A 777 -32.79 -19.07 -4.75
N ARG A 778 -32.86 -18.44 -5.92
CA ARG A 778 -32.80 -19.13 -7.21
C ARG A 778 -31.45 -19.80 -7.48
N ASP A 779 -30.37 -19.23 -6.99
CA ASP A 779 -28.99 -19.70 -7.22
C ASP A 779 -28.70 -20.97 -6.41
N MET A 780 -29.42 -21.19 -5.30
CA MET A 780 -29.28 -22.40 -4.49
C MET A 780 -29.62 -23.69 -5.28
N LYS A 781 -30.36 -23.58 -6.39
CA LYS A 781 -30.64 -24.72 -7.28
C LYS A 781 -29.35 -25.29 -7.91
N PHE A 782 -28.37 -24.44 -8.18
CA PHE A 782 -27.09 -24.87 -8.75
C PHE A 782 -26.26 -25.63 -7.73
N PHE A 783 -26.22 -25.16 -6.48
CA PHE A 783 -25.56 -25.89 -5.40
C PHE A 783 -26.23 -27.24 -5.13
N SER A 784 -27.56 -27.30 -5.20
CA SER A 784 -28.30 -28.54 -5.11
C SER A 784 -27.90 -29.50 -6.23
N LYS A 785 -27.75 -29.01 -7.47
CA LYS A 785 -27.33 -29.82 -8.61
C LYS A 785 -25.90 -30.36 -8.42
N VAL A 786 -24.98 -29.56 -7.96
CA VAL A 786 -23.59 -30.00 -7.67
C VAL A 786 -23.57 -31.07 -6.59
N ALA A 787 -24.29 -30.86 -5.50
CA ALA A 787 -24.44 -31.88 -4.46
C ALA A 787 -25.03 -33.20 -5.01
N LEU A 788 -25.98 -33.11 -5.92
CA LEU A 788 -26.57 -34.28 -6.56
C LEU A 788 -25.61 -35.00 -7.51
N ASP A 789 -24.83 -34.27 -8.30
CA ASP A 789 -24.01 -34.84 -9.38
C ASP A 789 -22.61 -35.29 -8.91
N LYS A 790 -22.03 -34.60 -7.94
CA LYS A 790 -20.62 -34.80 -7.50
C LYS A 790 -20.44 -34.68 -5.98
N GLY A 791 -21.50 -34.62 -5.19
CA GLY A 791 -21.41 -34.44 -3.76
C GLY A 791 -20.89 -35.66 -2.99
N ASP A 792 -20.76 -36.81 -3.64
CA ASP A 792 -20.10 -38.01 -3.14
C ASP A 792 -18.59 -37.94 -3.14
N ASP A 793 -17.98 -36.95 -3.82
CA ASP A 793 -16.57 -36.66 -3.72
C ASP A 793 -16.26 -35.83 -2.47
N SER A 794 -15.31 -36.30 -1.64
CA SER A 794 -14.99 -35.67 -0.35
C SER A 794 -14.46 -34.24 -0.48
N ILE A 795 -13.76 -33.92 -1.58
CA ILE A 795 -13.22 -32.57 -1.83
C ILE A 795 -14.34 -31.63 -2.27
N VAL A 796 -15.25 -32.11 -3.12
CA VAL A 796 -16.44 -31.35 -3.53
C VAL A 796 -17.35 -31.09 -2.33
N LEU A 797 -17.56 -32.08 -1.49
CA LEU A 797 -18.35 -31.95 -0.26
C LEU A 797 -17.73 -30.93 0.69
N TYR A 798 -16.43 -31.02 0.95
CA TYR A 798 -15.71 -30.06 1.78
C TYR A 798 -15.96 -28.62 1.30
N ASN A 799 -15.79 -28.37 0.00
CA ASN A 799 -15.99 -27.06 -0.59
C ASN A 799 -17.44 -26.57 -0.54
N LEU A 800 -18.42 -27.45 -0.75
CA LEU A 800 -19.84 -27.14 -0.58
C LEU A 800 -20.15 -26.72 0.86
N VAL A 801 -19.64 -27.47 1.85
CA VAL A 801 -19.88 -27.15 3.27
C VAL A 801 -19.25 -25.82 3.64
N VAL A 802 -18.07 -25.53 3.12
CA VAL A 802 -17.41 -24.24 3.32
C VAL A 802 -18.25 -23.08 2.75
N VAL A 803 -18.78 -23.22 1.52
CA VAL A 803 -19.71 -22.24 0.93
C VAL A 803 -20.94 -22.07 1.82
N PHE A 804 -21.53 -23.18 2.29
CA PHE A 804 -22.71 -23.13 3.16
C PHE A 804 -22.43 -22.48 4.52
N CYS A 805 -21.21 -22.60 5.06
CA CYS A 805 -20.81 -21.82 6.24
C CYS A 805 -20.85 -20.32 5.98
N THR A 806 -20.39 -19.89 4.80
CA THR A 806 -20.34 -18.47 4.42
C THR A 806 -21.73 -17.88 4.25
N ILE A 807 -22.66 -18.62 3.61
CA ILE A 807 -24.02 -18.17 3.33
C ILE A 807 -25.04 -18.57 4.39
N ALA A 808 -24.59 -19.12 5.51
CA ALA A 808 -25.47 -19.64 6.56
C ALA A 808 -26.46 -18.62 7.11
N LYS A 809 -26.09 -17.33 7.18
CA LYS A 809 -26.99 -16.26 7.65
C LYS A 809 -28.20 -16.02 6.74
N SER A 810 -28.04 -16.20 5.44
CA SER A 810 -29.07 -15.86 4.45
C SER A 810 -29.81 -17.09 3.88
N HIS A 811 -29.15 -18.27 3.82
CA HIS A 811 -29.67 -19.46 3.13
C HIS A 811 -29.52 -20.76 3.92
N TRP A 812 -29.52 -20.70 5.25
CA TRP A 812 -29.31 -21.85 6.11
C TRP A 812 -30.32 -23.02 5.88
N GLN A 813 -31.57 -22.71 5.63
CA GLN A 813 -32.64 -23.71 5.43
C GLN A 813 -32.37 -24.55 4.17
N GLN A 814 -31.98 -23.88 3.08
CA GLN A 814 -31.64 -24.52 1.82
C GLN A 814 -30.36 -25.34 1.93
N SER A 815 -29.33 -24.80 2.61
CA SER A 815 -28.05 -25.48 2.84
C SER A 815 -28.25 -26.78 3.62
N LEU A 816 -29.03 -26.74 4.71
CA LEU A 816 -29.36 -27.94 5.49
C LEU A 816 -30.13 -28.97 4.66
N LYS A 817 -31.07 -28.53 3.83
CA LYS A 817 -31.83 -29.43 2.97
C LYS A 817 -30.92 -30.13 1.95
N ILE A 818 -30.07 -29.39 1.27
CA ILE A 818 -29.16 -29.93 0.27
C ILE A 818 -28.22 -30.98 0.88
N LEU A 819 -27.65 -30.72 2.05
CA LEU A 819 -26.77 -31.66 2.74
C LEU A 819 -27.54 -32.90 3.22
N SER A 820 -28.72 -32.70 3.81
CA SER A 820 -29.58 -33.82 4.26
C SER A 820 -29.98 -34.71 3.09
N ASP A 821 -30.40 -34.14 1.96
CA ASP A 821 -30.75 -34.89 0.76
C ASP A 821 -29.57 -35.69 0.19
N LEU A 822 -28.35 -35.09 0.24
CA LEU A 822 -27.12 -35.75 -0.18
C LEU A 822 -26.77 -36.95 0.70
N PHE A 823 -26.79 -36.80 2.02
CA PHE A 823 -26.42 -37.87 2.96
C PHE A 823 -27.43 -39.00 3.00
N ASN A 824 -28.72 -38.69 2.80
CA ASN A 824 -29.75 -39.72 2.64
C ASN A 824 -29.51 -40.55 1.36
N ARG A 825 -28.98 -39.95 0.31
CA ARG A 825 -28.71 -40.67 -0.95
C ARG A 825 -27.40 -41.47 -0.89
N CYS A 826 -26.39 -40.96 -0.20
CA CYS A 826 -25.07 -41.56 -0.11
C CYS A 826 -24.66 -41.81 1.38
N PRO A 827 -25.38 -42.68 2.11
CA PRO A 827 -25.12 -42.92 3.52
C PRO A 827 -23.76 -43.57 3.79
N ASP A 828 -23.26 -44.37 2.84
CA ASP A 828 -22.00 -45.11 2.94
C ASP A 828 -20.83 -44.40 2.23
N MET A 829 -20.93 -43.07 2.05
CA MET A 829 -19.88 -42.29 1.38
C MET A 829 -18.56 -42.35 2.18
N VAL A 830 -17.47 -42.70 1.48
CA VAL A 830 -16.14 -42.73 2.06
C VAL A 830 -15.49 -41.37 1.92
N LEU A 831 -15.15 -40.71 3.05
CA LEU A 831 -14.47 -39.43 3.07
C LEU A 831 -12.95 -39.65 3.11
N GLU A 832 -12.23 -39.23 2.08
CA GLU A 832 -10.76 -39.36 2.02
C GLU A 832 -10.01 -38.48 3.04
N LYS A 833 -10.66 -37.39 3.52
CA LYS A 833 -10.13 -36.44 4.53
C LYS A 833 -11.16 -36.28 5.65
N ASP A 834 -11.55 -37.38 6.28
CA ASP A 834 -12.63 -37.43 7.27
C ASP A 834 -12.56 -36.31 8.32
N LEU A 835 -11.37 -36.07 8.88
CA LEU A 835 -11.18 -35.06 9.91
C LEU A 835 -11.43 -33.64 9.45
N GLU A 836 -11.02 -33.26 8.24
CA GLU A 836 -11.19 -31.89 7.73
C GLU A 836 -12.64 -31.61 7.36
N VAL A 837 -13.29 -32.51 6.64
CA VAL A 837 -14.71 -32.39 6.25
C VAL A 837 -15.60 -32.33 7.49
N ILE A 838 -15.38 -33.23 8.45
CA ILE A 838 -16.19 -33.29 9.68
C ILE A 838 -15.96 -32.04 10.54
N ASN A 839 -14.75 -31.53 10.65
CA ASN A 839 -14.47 -30.30 11.42
C ASN A 839 -15.20 -29.07 10.85
N ILE A 840 -15.25 -28.92 9.52
CA ILE A 840 -15.97 -27.80 8.91
C ILE A 840 -17.49 -27.99 9.02
N MET A 841 -17.98 -29.21 8.99
CA MET A 841 -19.39 -29.52 9.27
C MET A 841 -19.76 -29.25 10.73
N ASP A 842 -18.90 -29.59 11.68
CA ASP A 842 -19.07 -29.24 13.08
C ASP A 842 -19.20 -27.73 13.27
N LEU A 843 -18.38 -26.95 12.55
CA LEU A 843 -18.44 -25.48 12.57
C LEU A 843 -19.77 -24.97 12.00
N LEU A 844 -20.20 -25.50 10.86
CA LEU A 844 -21.50 -25.14 10.26
C LEU A 844 -22.66 -25.39 11.25
N VAL A 845 -22.71 -26.59 11.81
CA VAL A 845 -23.81 -26.96 12.73
C VAL A 845 -23.77 -26.13 14.02
N ARG A 846 -22.58 -25.84 14.58
CA ARG A 846 -22.42 -24.93 15.75
C ARG A 846 -22.95 -23.53 15.45
N ASN A 847 -22.62 -22.97 14.31
CA ASN A 847 -23.07 -21.65 13.91
C ASN A 847 -24.59 -21.61 13.73
N LEU A 848 -25.15 -22.62 13.10
CA LEU A 848 -26.61 -22.73 12.91
C LEU A 848 -27.34 -22.91 14.25
N PHE A 849 -26.84 -23.76 15.12
CA PHE A 849 -27.45 -23.98 16.44
C PHE A 849 -27.30 -22.74 17.35
N SER A 850 -26.22 -22.00 17.28
CA SER A 850 -26.10 -20.77 18.06
C SER A 850 -27.11 -19.70 17.66
N THR A 851 -27.52 -19.68 16.40
CA THR A 851 -28.35 -18.61 15.82
C THR A 851 -29.81 -19.04 15.68
N TYR A 852 -30.09 -20.27 15.22
CA TYR A 852 -31.43 -20.73 14.79
C TYR A 852 -31.95 -21.92 15.60
N LYS A 853 -31.46 -22.13 16.82
CA LYS A 853 -31.82 -23.29 17.67
C LYS A 853 -33.32 -23.50 17.84
N ASN A 854 -34.07 -22.43 18.07
CA ASN A 854 -35.51 -22.49 18.29
C ASN A 854 -36.25 -22.93 17.03
N ASP A 855 -35.87 -22.35 15.87
CA ASP A 855 -36.51 -22.72 14.60
C ASP A 855 -36.22 -24.18 14.23
N ILE A 856 -34.99 -24.62 14.43
CA ILE A 856 -34.54 -26.00 14.19
C ILE A 856 -35.34 -26.99 15.09
N ARG A 857 -35.60 -26.63 16.36
CA ARG A 857 -36.35 -27.51 17.26
C ARG A 857 -37.86 -27.55 16.98
N GLN A 858 -38.44 -26.40 16.59
CA GLN A 858 -39.90 -26.26 16.44
C GLN A 858 -40.42 -26.75 15.09
N VAL A 859 -39.60 -26.66 14.04
CA VAL A 859 -40.00 -27.04 12.69
C VAL A 859 -39.49 -28.45 12.38
N GLU A 860 -40.42 -29.41 12.29
CA GLU A 860 -40.11 -30.83 12.06
C GLU A 860 -39.20 -31.07 10.86
N LEU A 861 -39.41 -30.35 9.75
CA LEU A 861 -38.59 -30.45 8.55
C LEU A 861 -37.10 -30.07 8.83
N TYR A 862 -36.86 -28.98 9.56
CA TYR A 862 -35.49 -28.55 9.86
C TYR A 862 -34.84 -29.49 10.88
N ARG A 863 -35.61 -29.95 11.84
CA ARG A 863 -35.19 -30.93 12.82
C ARG A 863 -34.70 -32.20 12.14
N ASN A 864 -35.50 -32.76 11.24
CA ASN A 864 -35.17 -33.99 10.50
C ASN A 864 -33.91 -33.79 9.63
N ASN A 865 -33.77 -32.66 8.94
CA ASN A 865 -32.57 -32.37 8.16
C ASN A 865 -31.30 -32.31 9.02
N VAL A 866 -31.39 -31.67 10.17
CA VAL A 866 -30.24 -31.60 11.10
C VAL A 866 -29.93 -32.98 11.68
N VAL A 867 -30.91 -33.74 12.07
CA VAL A 867 -30.70 -35.11 12.60
C VAL A 867 -29.98 -35.97 11.56
N ASN A 868 -30.39 -35.96 10.28
CA ASN A 868 -29.72 -36.72 9.22
C ASN A 868 -28.26 -36.30 9.04
N ILE A 869 -27.99 -34.99 9.11
CA ILE A 869 -26.60 -34.47 9.03
C ILE A 869 -25.79 -34.93 10.24
N LEU A 870 -26.36 -34.85 11.44
CA LEU A 870 -25.68 -35.26 12.66
C LEU A 870 -25.39 -36.77 12.71
N GLU A 871 -26.33 -37.60 12.23
CA GLU A 871 -26.12 -39.04 12.12
C GLU A 871 -25.02 -39.39 11.17
N PHE A 872 -24.97 -38.75 10.00
CA PHE A 872 -23.84 -38.88 9.08
C PHE A 872 -22.51 -38.47 9.71
N MET A 873 -22.47 -37.32 10.37
CA MET A 873 -21.26 -36.82 11.05
C MET A 873 -20.80 -37.74 12.19
N LYS A 874 -21.75 -38.33 12.93
CA LYS A 874 -21.46 -39.30 13.98
C LYS A 874 -20.84 -40.56 13.41
N LEU A 875 -21.37 -41.10 12.31
CA LEU A 875 -20.79 -42.25 11.61
C LEU A 875 -19.34 -42.01 11.19
N HIS A 876 -18.99 -40.78 10.83
CA HIS A 876 -17.65 -40.36 10.48
C HIS A 876 -16.80 -39.78 11.65
N GLY A 877 -17.19 -40.08 12.90
CA GLY A 877 -16.39 -39.86 14.09
C GLY A 877 -16.56 -38.50 14.80
N SER A 878 -17.56 -37.67 14.44
CA SER A 878 -17.83 -36.41 15.15
C SER A 878 -18.35 -36.66 16.56
N LYS A 879 -17.59 -36.34 17.57
CA LYS A 879 -17.97 -36.36 18.98
C LYS A 879 -19.00 -35.28 19.31
N TYR A 880 -18.95 -34.15 18.58
CA TYR A 880 -19.90 -33.07 18.75
C TYR A 880 -21.31 -33.50 18.28
N ALA A 881 -21.41 -34.13 17.11
CA ALA A 881 -22.67 -34.64 16.61
C ALA A 881 -23.28 -35.69 17.52
N ASP A 882 -22.48 -36.64 18.04
CA ASP A 882 -22.98 -37.66 19.02
C ASP A 882 -23.48 -37.02 20.32
N SER A 883 -22.76 -35.97 20.80
CA SER A 883 -23.23 -35.22 21.98
C SER A 883 -24.54 -34.48 21.72
N LEU A 884 -24.68 -33.83 20.57
CA LEU A 884 -25.80 -32.99 20.22
C LEU A 884 -27.06 -33.85 20.00
N LEU A 885 -26.92 -35.02 19.36
CA LEU A 885 -28.01 -36.00 19.18
C LEU A 885 -28.56 -36.50 20.52
N LYS A 886 -27.70 -36.67 21.54
CA LYS A 886 -28.13 -37.15 22.86
C LYS A 886 -28.77 -36.05 23.76
N THR A 887 -28.42 -34.80 23.52
CA THR A 887 -28.81 -33.70 24.42
C THR A 887 -29.92 -32.83 23.84
N GLU A 888 -30.09 -32.78 22.53
CA GLU A 888 -31.02 -31.84 21.88
C GLU A 888 -32.11 -32.50 21.06
N PHE A 889 -31.88 -33.74 20.61
CA PHE A 889 -32.78 -34.54 19.78
C PHE A 889 -33.10 -35.91 20.42
#